data_220bea32a47748e7aa12faea03f42b01
#
_entry.id   220bea32a47748e7aa12faea03f42b01
#
_cell.length_a   1.000
_cell.length_b   1.000
_cell.length_c   1.000
_cell.angle_alpha   90.00
_cell.angle_beta   90.00
_cell.angle_gamma   90.00
#
_symmetry.space_group_name_H-M   'P 1'
#
loop_
_entity.id
_entity.type
_entity.pdbx_description
1 polymer ?
#
loop_
_entity_poly.entity_id
_entity_poly.type
_entity_poly.pdbx_seq_one_letter_code
_entity_poly.pdbx_strand_id
1 'polypeptide(L)'
;MSQTFVKHRENNFRSWLFIICFCLSLAFIFFNPALAGAQTIETQKSRPQLSLEKIMAGQEFYGTPPSSPTWAVDGKTLYFQWKKPGEKSSEIYAVSLKNPVPVKITREQILLNPPDGGQIGGGRFRGRGGFGFGRFGSQWSWDKNHQRLLITQNGEIFLYRLADKKIQQLVAGTERTSGASFTFDEKGVYFLVKENLYLLSLADGTLKQLTSFTREKPPAPRTPGEVEKWYEDQQRELFKEVFRVGFEGGEQLRRGQDFLPPLSRETPRKKPFYLTEKQRLLAAEPSPDGKYVLFTLSEDLGAKMAMVPAYVTRSGYTELVPSHTKAAENPTAYKLGIMKTDTGEVIWVDYGQGERQINPGLWVWSPDGKKCLLQGEAEDRKDAWLWLLEPATGKTTPVENIHDDAWVGPLGLTGIFWWPDSRHVSYISEKSGYAQLYELAIDTREIKPLTQGKYEVTQAFLSRDGQKIYFVSNEVHPGERHLYQLDLKTRKKTQLTALTGLNEFYLSPDEKAVAIIHSYSNLPPELYLESLLPAGQPRQITLSTTDEFRAYPWHDPEIVTFEARDGVRIYARLFKPDNPRPGLPAVVFIHGAGYLQNAHRGWSTYDREYMFDNFLRDRGYYVLDVDYRGSSGYGRDFRTGIYRHMGGKDLDDVVDGAKFLIKNYQVNPEAIGCFGGSYGGFLTLMAMFKTDQFKAGAALRPVTDWAHYHPAYTVDILNLPQKDPEAYKQSSPIYWAEGLKGALLICHGMMDTNVNFQDTVRLVQRLIELGKENWEVAIYPVENHSFRTTSSWLDEYRRIFKLFETNLKGK
;
A
#
# COMPACT_ATOMS: atom_id res chain seq x y z
N MET A 1 -70.01 30.79 0.91
CA MET A 1 -69.80 32.23 1.16
C MET A 1 -68.35 32.41 1.52
N SER A 2 -67.65 33.33 0.90
CA SER A 2 -66.28 33.79 1.03
C SER A 2 -65.19 32.97 0.32
N GLN A 3 -65.17 33.05 -0.98
CA GLN A 3 -64.01 33.00 -1.84
C GLN A 3 -64.23 34.00 -2.95
N THR A 4 -63.76 35.21 -2.76
CA THR A 4 -63.71 36.25 -3.85
C THR A 4 -63.25 37.54 -3.15
N PHE A 5 -62.04 37.74 -2.96
CA PHE A 5 -61.38 39.05 -2.69
C PHE A 5 -59.89 38.94 -2.49
N VAL A 6 -59.13 38.43 -3.47
CA VAL A 6 -57.67 38.69 -3.62
C VAL A 6 -57.27 38.43 -5.07
N LYS A 7 -57.72 39.26 -5.99
CA LYS A 7 -57.23 39.23 -7.39
C LYS A 7 -57.27 40.61 -8.07
N HIS A 8 -57.12 41.69 -7.33
CA HIS A 8 -57.13 43.04 -7.92
C HIS A 8 -56.06 44.00 -7.43
N ARG A 9 -54.93 43.52 -6.91
CA ARG A 9 -53.85 44.42 -6.45
C ARG A 9 -52.44 44.16 -7.06
N GLU A 10 -52.27 43.21 -7.93
CA GLU A 10 -50.96 42.94 -8.54
C GLU A 10 -50.75 43.54 -9.94
N ASN A 11 -51.78 44.07 -10.58
CA ASN A 11 -51.57 44.60 -11.94
C ASN A 11 -51.23 46.09 -11.99
N ASN A 12 -51.19 46.82 -10.86
CA ASN A 12 -50.83 48.24 -10.88
C ASN A 12 -49.39 48.55 -10.47
N PHE A 13 -48.61 47.57 -10.06
CA PHE A 13 -47.22 47.79 -9.67
C PHE A 13 -46.20 47.56 -10.81
N ARG A 14 -46.60 46.86 -11.85
CA ARG A 14 -45.72 46.63 -13.02
C ARG A 14 -45.79 47.75 -14.07
N SER A 15 -46.80 48.57 -14.07
CA SER A 15 -46.94 49.69 -15.02
C SER A 15 -46.20 50.95 -14.59
N TRP A 16 -45.87 51.12 -13.31
CA TRP A 16 -45.12 52.27 -12.79
C TRP A 16 -43.59 52.11 -12.89
N LEU A 17 -43.10 50.88 -12.93
CA LEU A 17 -41.65 50.63 -13.07
C LEU A 17 -41.17 50.83 -14.51
N PHE A 18 -42.03 50.71 -15.50
CA PHE A 18 -41.68 50.93 -16.93
C PHE A 18 -41.63 52.40 -17.32
N ILE A 19 -42.34 53.25 -16.62
CA ILE A 19 -42.40 54.72 -16.95
C ILE A 19 -41.21 55.43 -16.28
N ILE A 20 -40.67 54.96 -15.16
CA ILE A 20 -39.50 55.58 -14.49
C ILE A 20 -38.20 55.18 -15.19
N CYS A 21 -38.09 54.00 -15.82
CA CYS A 21 -36.92 53.62 -16.61
C CYS A 21 -36.85 54.30 -17.98
N PHE A 22 -37.97 54.82 -18.54
CA PHE A 22 -37.98 55.46 -19.85
C PHE A 22 -37.74 57.01 -19.77
N CYS A 23 -37.98 57.60 -18.62
CA CYS A 23 -37.65 59.01 -18.41
C CYS A 23 -36.22 59.31 -17.95
N LEU A 24 -35.48 58.31 -17.54
CA LEU A 24 -34.05 58.45 -17.18
C LEU A 24 -33.08 58.17 -18.32
N SER A 25 -33.58 57.69 -19.47
CA SER A 25 -32.74 57.45 -20.65
C SER A 25 -32.77 58.57 -21.68
N LEU A 26 -33.52 59.66 -21.47
CA LEU A 26 -33.61 60.83 -22.40
C LEU A 26 -32.99 62.10 -21.87
N ALA A 27 -32.41 62.13 -20.68
CA ALA A 27 -31.77 63.27 -20.07
C ALA A 27 -30.22 63.35 -20.18
N PHE A 28 -29.62 62.46 -20.95
CA PHE A 28 -28.13 62.33 -21.07
C PHE A 28 -27.59 62.57 -22.49
N ILE A 29 -28.32 63.24 -23.37
CA ILE A 29 -27.84 63.53 -24.73
C ILE A 29 -27.78 64.98 -24.98
N PHE A 30 -27.37 65.88 -24.14
CA PHE A 30 -26.87 67.23 -24.47
C PHE A 30 -26.13 67.78 -23.23
N PHE A 31 -24.84 67.69 -23.24
CA PHE A 31 -23.82 68.62 -22.66
C PHE A 31 -22.54 67.83 -22.34
N ASN A 32 -21.56 67.75 -23.21
CA ASN A 32 -20.27 68.43 -23.08
C ASN A 32 -19.23 67.86 -24.09
N PRO A 33 -18.62 68.59 -24.92
CA PRO A 33 -17.43 68.23 -25.64
C PRO A 33 -16.25 68.81 -24.92
N ALA A 34 -15.51 68.02 -24.18
CA ALA A 34 -14.09 68.20 -23.87
C ALA A 34 -13.70 67.51 -22.63
N LEU A 35 -13.30 66.20 -22.82
CA LEU A 35 -12.23 65.59 -22.03
C LEU A 35 -11.78 64.32 -22.78
N ALA A 36 -10.64 64.50 -23.45
CA ALA A 36 -9.91 63.48 -24.14
C ALA A 36 -9.39 62.45 -23.15
N GLY A 37 -9.58 61.17 -23.48
CA GLY A 37 -8.61 60.10 -23.17
C GLY A 37 -8.42 59.72 -21.70
N ALA A 38 -9.41 59.06 -21.09
CA ALA A 38 -9.09 58.05 -20.11
C ALA A 38 -9.56 56.70 -20.68
N GLN A 39 -8.69 55.99 -21.40
CA GLN A 39 -8.81 54.57 -21.56
C GLN A 39 -8.81 53.98 -20.13
N THR A 40 -9.95 53.52 -19.67
CA THR A 40 -10.01 52.52 -18.58
C THR A 40 -9.20 51.33 -19.07
N ILE A 41 -7.95 51.26 -18.67
CA ILE A 41 -7.19 50.03 -18.66
C ILE A 41 -7.97 49.13 -17.69
N GLU A 42 -8.90 48.31 -18.20
CA GLU A 42 -9.24 47.07 -17.55
C GLU A 42 -7.89 46.38 -17.35
N THR A 43 -7.36 46.43 -16.15
CA THR A 43 -6.28 45.57 -15.75
C THR A 43 -6.87 44.16 -15.89
N GLN A 44 -6.64 43.54 -17.05
CA GLN A 44 -6.76 42.08 -17.18
C GLN A 44 -5.97 41.52 -15.99
N LYS A 45 -6.67 41.06 -14.96
CA LYS A 45 -6.05 40.30 -13.89
C LYS A 45 -5.27 39.21 -14.62
N SER A 46 -3.95 39.33 -14.65
CA SER A 46 -3.10 38.30 -15.26
C SER A 46 -3.51 36.95 -14.69
N ARG A 47 -3.79 36.02 -15.61
CA ARG A 47 -4.13 34.62 -15.23
C ARG A 47 -3.08 34.14 -14.22
N PRO A 48 -3.46 33.58 -13.07
CA PRO A 48 -2.52 33.02 -12.10
C PRO A 48 -1.59 32.02 -12.81
N GLN A 49 -0.28 32.22 -12.72
CA GLN A 49 0.70 31.37 -13.36
C GLN A 49 1.28 30.42 -12.33
N LEU A 50 1.49 29.16 -12.74
CA LEU A 50 2.30 28.20 -11.99
C LEU A 50 3.77 28.58 -12.06
N SER A 51 4.46 28.48 -10.91
CA SER A 51 5.91 28.52 -10.82
C SER A 51 6.45 27.18 -10.26
N LEU A 52 7.70 26.90 -10.55
CA LEU A 52 8.35 25.69 -10.00
C LEU A 52 8.41 25.73 -8.46
N GLU A 53 8.58 26.93 -7.88
CA GLU A 53 8.57 27.11 -6.42
C GLU A 53 7.27 26.66 -5.79
N LYS A 54 6.12 27.03 -6.38
CA LYS A 54 4.79 26.60 -5.91
C LYS A 54 4.61 25.11 -6.04
N ILE A 55 4.91 24.56 -7.21
CA ILE A 55 4.79 23.12 -7.50
C ILE A 55 5.61 22.30 -6.50
N MET A 56 6.87 22.67 -6.30
CA MET A 56 7.79 21.92 -5.44
C MET A 56 7.50 22.07 -3.95
N ALA A 57 6.73 23.06 -3.54
CA ALA A 57 6.19 23.14 -2.19
C ALA A 57 5.20 21.98 -1.85
N GLY A 58 4.63 21.32 -2.87
CA GLY A 58 3.78 20.14 -2.68
C GLY A 58 2.55 20.47 -1.83
N GLN A 59 2.35 19.75 -0.71
CA GLN A 59 1.19 19.93 0.17
C GLN A 59 1.11 21.33 0.82
N GLU A 60 2.20 22.05 0.93
CA GLU A 60 2.14 23.46 1.37
C GLU A 60 1.40 24.34 0.36
N PHE A 61 1.51 24.02 -0.94
CA PHE A 61 0.82 24.72 -2.01
C PHE A 61 -0.60 24.17 -2.22
N TYR A 62 -0.79 22.85 -2.38
CA TYR A 62 -2.12 22.33 -2.72
C TYR A 62 -3.00 21.97 -1.51
N GLY A 63 -2.43 21.96 -0.30
CA GLY A 63 -3.14 21.57 0.92
C GLY A 63 -2.88 20.14 1.34
N THR A 64 -3.23 19.80 2.59
CA THR A 64 -3.03 18.46 3.12
C THR A 64 -4.36 17.71 3.13
N PRO A 65 -4.51 16.66 2.32
CA PRO A 65 -5.74 15.87 2.28
C PRO A 65 -6.10 15.23 3.62
N PRO A 66 -7.40 14.98 3.89
CA PRO A 66 -7.83 14.20 5.05
C PRO A 66 -7.33 12.77 4.94
N SER A 67 -7.10 12.13 6.08
CA SER A 67 -6.57 10.77 6.14
C SER A 67 -7.18 9.95 7.27
N SER A 68 -7.04 8.63 7.17
CA SER A 68 -7.43 7.67 8.21
C SER A 68 -8.90 7.77 8.66
N PRO A 69 -9.88 7.85 7.75
CA PRO A 69 -11.28 7.83 8.14
C PRO A 69 -11.62 6.51 8.84
N THR A 70 -12.27 6.62 9.99
CA THR A 70 -12.62 5.46 10.82
C THR A 70 -13.98 5.70 11.47
N TRP A 71 -14.92 4.80 11.24
CA TRP A 71 -16.23 4.87 11.88
C TRP A 71 -16.16 4.52 13.35
N ALA A 72 -16.92 5.22 14.16
CA ALA A 72 -17.21 4.82 15.52
C ALA A 72 -18.16 3.61 15.55
N VAL A 73 -18.15 2.87 16.64
CA VAL A 73 -18.97 1.67 16.84
C VAL A 73 -20.48 1.95 16.75
N ASP A 74 -20.92 3.21 16.95
CA ASP A 74 -22.32 3.61 16.79
C ASP A 74 -22.81 3.64 15.33
N GLY A 75 -21.88 3.50 14.36
CA GLY A 75 -22.19 3.58 12.93
C GLY A 75 -22.64 4.95 12.43
N LYS A 76 -22.59 5.99 13.27
CA LYS A 76 -23.12 7.34 12.96
C LYS A 76 -22.07 8.42 12.97
N THR A 77 -20.97 8.19 13.68
CA THR A 77 -19.86 9.14 13.84
C THR A 77 -18.65 8.63 13.07
N LEU A 78 -18.06 9.48 12.24
CA LEU A 78 -16.82 9.20 11.54
C LEU A 78 -15.70 10.05 12.12
N TYR A 79 -14.57 9.44 12.44
CA TYR A 79 -13.32 10.09 12.83
C TYR A 79 -12.36 10.12 11.66
N PHE A 80 -11.55 11.19 11.56
CA PHE A 80 -10.50 11.30 10.56
C PHE A 80 -9.43 12.30 11.00
N GLN A 81 -8.25 12.18 10.44
CA GLN A 81 -7.18 13.15 10.63
C GLN A 81 -7.20 14.17 9.50
N TRP A 82 -7.07 15.46 9.85
CA TRP A 82 -7.05 16.52 8.89
C TRP A 82 -6.23 17.72 9.38
N LYS A 83 -5.43 18.28 8.49
CA LYS A 83 -4.80 19.58 8.66
C LYS A 83 -5.62 20.59 7.88
N LYS A 84 -6.62 21.19 8.55
CA LYS A 84 -7.46 22.22 7.93
C LYS A 84 -6.60 23.38 7.45
N PRO A 85 -6.91 24.01 6.29
CA PRO A 85 -6.20 25.20 5.84
C PRO A 85 -6.06 26.25 6.96
N GLY A 86 -4.82 26.71 7.19
CA GLY A 86 -4.47 27.62 8.29
C GLY A 86 -4.05 26.97 9.60
N GLU A 87 -4.23 25.66 9.78
CA GLU A 87 -3.72 24.94 10.96
C GLU A 87 -2.24 24.55 10.79
N LYS A 88 -1.50 24.50 11.91
CA LYS A 88 -0.06 24.16 11.92
C LYS A 88 0.18 22.66 11.84
N SER A 89 -0.72 21.85 12.39
CA SER A 89 -0.61 20.39 12.50
C SER A 89 -1.89 19.69 12.08
N SER A 90 -1.78 18.41 11.77
CA SER A 90 -2.94 17.55 11.59
C SER A 90 -3.59 17.27 12.94
N GLU A 91 -4.92 17.37 13.00
CA GLU A 91 -5.75 17.18 14.17
C GLU A 91 -6.81 16.11 13.92
N ILE A 92 -7.44 15.62 15.00
CA ILE A 92 -8.52 14.65 14.88
C ILE A 92 -9.85 15.38 14.82
N TYR A 93 -10.63 15.05 13.80
CA TYR A 93 -11.97 15.57 13.58
C TYR A 93 -13.02 14.46 13.66
N ALA A 94 -14.22 14.84 14.09
CA ALA A 94 -15.41 14.00 14.05
C ALA A 94 -16.46 14.65 13.17
N VAL A 95 -17.22 13.83 12.47
CA VAL A 95 -18.39 14.24 11.67
C VAL A 95 -19.50 13.20 11.82
N SER A 96 -20.75 13.63 11.76
CA SER A 96 -21.89 12.70 11.77
C SER A 96 -22.78 12.90 10.53
N LEU A 97 -23.50 11.84 10.16
CA LEU A 97 -24.47 11.90 9.06
C LEU A 97 -25.58 12.96 9.29
N LYS A 98 -25.97 13.19 10.55
CA LYS A 98 -27.00 14.18 10.91
C LYS A 98 -26.47 15.61 10.85
N ASN A 99 -25.24 15.80 11.28
CA ASN A 99 -24.55 17.10 11.24
C ASN A 99 -23.20 16.90 10.54
N PRO A 100 -23.15 17.04 9.21
CA PRO A 100 -21.96 16.78 8.42
C PRO A 100 -20.97 17.96 8.41
N VAL A 101 -20.81 18.62 9.55
CA VAL A 101 -19.82 19.67 9.80
C VAL A 101 -18.69 19.08 10.66
N PRO A 102 -17.45 19.08 10.20
CA PRO A 102 -16.32 18.56 10.97
C PRO A 102 -16.11 19.36 12.26
N VAL A 103 -16.01 18.66 13.38
CA VAL A 103 -15.71 19.23 14.69
C VAL A 103 -14.41 18.62 15.20
N LYS A 104 -13.46 19.45 15.63
CA LYS A 104 -12.22 19.02 16.25
C LYS A 104 -12.51 18.35 17.58
N ILE A 105 -11.89 17.20 17.84
CA ILE A 105 -12.09 16.41 19.06
C ILE A 105 -10.74 16.01 19.70
N THR A 106 -10.81 15.63 20.98
CA THR A 106 -9.65 15.11 21.71
C THR A 106 -9.64 13.57 21.68
N ARG A 107 -8.50 12.98 22.05
CA ARG A 107 -8.37 11.51 22.12
C ARG A 107 -9.27 10.91 23.20
N GLU A 108 -9.51 11.64 24.30
CA GLU A 108 -10.41 11.23 25.39
C GLU A 108 -11.87 11.13 24.92
N GLN A 109 -12.28 12.02 24.03
CA GLN A 109 -13.63 12.01 23.45
C GLN A 109 -13.85 10.77 22.57
N ILE A 110 -12.82 10.25 21.93
CA ILE A 110 -12.88 9.01 21.14
C ILE A 110 -13.26 7.81 22.02
N LEU A 111 -12.77 7.76 23.27
CA LEU A 111 -13.10 6.67 24.20
C LEU A 111 -14.60 6.62 24.59
N LEU A 112 -15.32 7.74 24.45
CA LEU A 112 -16.77 7.77 24.72
C LEU A 112 -17.59 7.05 23.63
N ASN A 113 -17.06 6.97 22.42
CA ASN A 113 -17.66 6.29 21.26
C ASN A 113 -16.52 5.73 20.39
N PRO A 114 -15.90 4.60 20.82
CA PRO A 114 -14.64 4.15 20.24
C PRO A 114 -14.79 3.73 18.76
N PRO A 115 -13.66 3.74 18.02
CA PRO A 115 -13.63 3.24 16.66
C PRO A 115 -14.07 1.79 16.58
N ASP A 116 -14.81 1.44 15.53
CA ASP A 116 -15.30 0.09 15.29
C ASP A 116 -14.19 -0.95 15.10
N GLY A 117 -13.00 -0.53 14.68
CA GLY A 117 -11.85 -1.41 14.46
C GLY A 117 -11.99 -2.33 13.23
N GLY A 118 -13.18 -2.46 12.68
CA GLY A 118 -13.44 -3.13 11.42
C GLY A 118 -13.23 -2.15 10.26
N GLN A 119 -12.00 -1.94 9.79
CA GLN A 119 -11.79 -1.24 8.53
C GLN A 119 -12.21 -2.13 7.37
N ILE A 120 -13.43 -1.96 6.95
CA ILE A 120 -13.91 -2.48 5.70
C ILE A 120 -13.58 -1.42 4.65
N GLY A 121 -12.50 -1.60 3.90
CA GLY A 121 -12.06 -0.67 2.86
C GLY A 121 -10.97 0.29 3.34
N GLY A 122 -9.98 0.54 2.54
CA GLY A 122 -8.86 1.45 2.84
C GLY A 122 -7.52 0.74 2.90
N GLY A 123 -7.38 -0.34 2.16
CA GLY A 123 -6.06 -0.87 1.81
C GLY A 123 -5.42 -0.01 0.73
N ARG A 124 -4.61 0.98 1.09
CA ARG A 124 -3.55 1.36 0.15
C ARG A 124 -2.85 0.08 -0.24
N PHE A 125 -2.65 -0.15 -1.53
CA PHE A 125 -1.64 -1.08 -2.02
C PHE A 125 -0.34 -0.77 -1.26
N ARG A 126 -0.09 -1.45 -0.14
CA ARG A 126 1.23 -1.44 0.47
C ARG A 126 2.12 -2.11 -0.57
N GLY A 127 3.01 -1.31 -1.12
CA GLY A 127 3.99 -1.77 -2.08
C GLY A 127 4.64 -3.05 -1.58
N ARG A 128 4.96 -3.91 -2.52
CA ARG A 128 5.69 -5.18 -2.38
C ARG A 128 6.64 -5.16 -1.17
N GLY A 129 6.42 -6.05 -0.21
CA GLY A 129 7.34 -6.28 0.91
C GLY A 129 6.72 -6.35 2.30
N GLY A 130 5.43 -6.12 2.46
CA GLY A 130 4.76 -6.28 3.74
C GLY A 130 3.82 -7.47 3.73
N PHE A 131 4.30 -8.65 4.09
CA PHE A 131 3.43 -9.74 4.52
C PHE A 131 2.59 -9.21 5.70
N GLY A 132 1.30 -9.03 5.48
CA GLY A 132 0.36 -8.68 6.52
C GLY A 132 0.16 -9.86 7.46
N PHE A 133 1.16 -10.14 8.27
CA PHE A 133 1.06 -11.18 9.30
C PHE A 133 0.11 -10.71 10.39
N GLY A 134 -1.05 -11.30 10.43
CA GLY A 134 -1.89 -11.45 11.60
C GLY A 134 -2.48 -10.16 12.20
N ARG A 135 -3.57 -10.36 12.89
CA ARG A 135 -4.28 -9.36 13.72
C ARG A 135 -3.44 -8.74 14.85
N PHE A 136 -2.18 -9.11 14.99
CA PHE A 136 -1.28 -8.73 16.10
C PHE A 136 -0.63 -7.34 15.96
N GLY A 137 -1.16 -6.45 15.16
CA GLY A 137 -0.65 -5.08 15.02
C GLY A 137 -1.63 -3.97 15.41
N SER A 138 -2.89 -4.28 15.67
CA SER A 138 -3.86 -3.26 16.06
C SER A 138 -3.77 -2.94 17.54
N GLN A 139 -3.78 -1.66 17.90
CA GLN A 139 -3.90 -1.22 19.28
C GLN A 139 -5.28 -1.52 19.89
N TRP A 140 -6.26 -1.96 19.08
CA TRP A 140 -7.68 -2.10 19.40
C TRP A 140 -8.23 -3.41 18.85
N SER A 141 -8.89 -4.20 19.67
CA SER A 141 -9.53 -5.46 19.28
C SER A 141 -10.88 -5.61 19.97
N TRP A 142 -11.97 -5.68 19.19
CA TRP A 142 -13.32 -5.88 19.69
C TRP A 142 -13.67 -7.36 19.89
N ASP A 143 -14.56 -7.65 20.83
CA ASP A 143 -15.28 -8.91 20.85
C ASP A 143 -16.28 -8.99 19.68
N LYS A 144 -16.83 -10.18 19.42
CA LYS A 144 -17.73 -10.43 18.27
C LYS A 144 -18.97 -9.54 18.25
N ASN A 145 -19.46 -9.14 19.44
CA ASN A 145 -20.67 -8.33 19.60
C ASN A 145 -20.36 -6.84 19.76
N HIS A 146 -19.11 -6.41 19.68
CA HIS A 146 -18.68 -5.03 19.88
C HIS A 146 -19.12 -4.42 21.22
N GLN A 147 -19.14 -5.24 22.28
CA GLN A 147 -19.47 -4.81 23.65
C GLN A 147 -18.21 -4.58 24.50
N ARG A 148 -17.13 -5.27 24.20
CA ARG A 148 -15.86 -5.20 24.90
C ARG A 148 -14.72 -4.92 23.94
N LEU A 149 -13.87 -3.96 24.29
CA LEU A 149 -12.74 -3.55 23.48
C LEU A 149 -11.44 -3.78 24.27
N LEU A 150 -10.50 -4.49 23.69
CA LEU A 150 -9.14 -4.56 24.18
C LEU A 150 -8.35 -3.40 23.59
N ILE A 151 -7.63 -2.68 24.42
CA ILE A 151 -6.75 -1.57 24.05
C ILE A 151 -5.34 -1.93 24.50
N THR A 152 -4.41 -1.95 23.57
CA THR A 152 -2.97 -2.11 23.87
C THR A 152 -2.31 -0.74 23.77
N GLN A 153 -1.81 -0.23 24.88
CA GLN A 153 -1.17 1.08 24.95
C GLN A 153 0.09 1.00 25.81
N ASN A 154 1.20 1.52 25.31
CA ASN A 154 2.52 1.53 25.98
C ASN A 154 3.02 0.14 26.45
N GLY A 155 2.51 -0.94 25.86
CA GLY A 155 2.82 -2.31 26.26
C GLY A 155 1.95 -2.84 27.40
N GLU A 156 0.89 -2.15 27.77
CA GLU A 156 -0.12 -2.56 28.73
C GLU A 156 -1.44 -2.91 28.01
N ILE A 157 -2.27 -3.74 28.60
CA ILE A 157 -3.54 -4.19 28.02
C ILE A 157 -4.69 -3.76 28.93
N PHE A 158 -5.64 -3.07 28.32
CA PHE A 158 -6.85 -2.59 28.97
C PHE A 158 -8.09 -3.22 28.33
N LEU A 159 -9.08 -3.51 29.14
CA LEU A 159 -10.42 -3.92 28.73
C LEU A 159 -11.38 -2.74 28.93
N TYR A 160 -11.93 -2.23 27.86
CA TYR A 160 -12.99 -1.24 27.88
C TYR A 160 -14.34 -1.93 27.66
N ARG A 161 -15.33 -1.62 28.48
CA ARG A 161 -16.73 -2.10 28.35
C ARG A 161 -17.61 -0.97 27.87
N LEU A 162 -18.29 -1.17 26.74
CA LEU A 162 -19.11 -0.14 26.11
C LEU A 162 -20.33 0.24 26.96
N ALA A 163 -20.95 -0.73 27.64
CA ALA A 163 -22.20 -0.53 28.40
C ALA A 163 -22.06 0.46 29.58
N ASP A 164 -20.98 0.35 30.34
CA ASP A 164 -20.74 1.17 31.55
C ASP A 164 -19.55 2.14 31.38
N LYS A 165 -18.91 2.13 30.18
CA LYS A 165 -17.73 2.95 29.82
C LYS A 165 -16.56 2.79 30.78
N LYS A 166 -16.46 1.64 31.47
CA LYS A 166 -15.36 1.35 32.40
C LYS A 166 -14.16 0.80 31.66
N ILE A 167 -12.99 1.25 32.09
CA ILE A 167 -11.68 0.74 31.67
C ILE A 167 -11.10 -0.06 32.83
N GLN A 168 -10.71 -1.30 32.56
CA GLN A 168 -10.03 -2.18 33.48
C GLN A 168 -8.66 -2.52 32.91
N GLN A 169 -7.61 -2.29 33.68
CA GLN A 169 -6.28 -2.77 33.31
C GLN A 169 -6.21 -4.28 33.54
N LEU A 170 -5.91 -5.03 32.50
CA LEU A 170 -5.77 -6.48 32.54
C LEU A 170 -4.33 -6.94 32.77
N VAL A 171 -3.39 -6.25 32.10
CA VAL A 171 -1.97 -6.59 32.17
C VAL A 171 -1.17 -5.30 32.37
N ALA A 172 -0.32 -5.31 33.38
CA ALA A 172 0.69 -4.29 33.63
C ALA A 172 2.03 -5.00 33.94
N GLY A 173 3.11 -4.48 33.42
CA GLY A 173 4.44 -5.07 33.67
C GLY A 173 5.54 -4.24 33.06
N THR A 174 6.77 -4.58 33.42
CA THR A 174 8.00 -3.95 32.89
C THR A 174 8.27 -4.41 31.44
N GLU A 175 7.81 -5.61 31.08
CA GLU A 175 7.92 -6.14 29.72
C GLU A 175 6.72 -5.71 28.88
N ARG A 176 7.00 -5.23 27.68
CA ARG A 176 5.94 -4.76 26.76
C ARG A 176 5.15 -5.92 26.21
N THR A 177 3.84 -5.81 26.30
CA THR A 177 2.91 -6.69 25.61
C THR A 177 2.57 -6.18 24.21
N SER A 178 2.13 -7.06 23.33
CA SER A 178 1.66 -6.72 22.00
C SER A 178 0.59 -7.69 21.53
N GLY A 179 -0.21 -7.29 20.55
CA GLY A 179 -1.13 -8.18 19.85
C GLY A 179 -2.25 -8.75 20.72
N ALA A 180 -2.85 -7.94 21.61
CA ALA A 180 -3.96 -8.40 22.42
C ALA A 180 -5.20 -8.71 21.57
N SER A 181 -5.76 -9.92 21.73
CA SER A 181 -6.99 -10.37 21.07
C SER A 181 -7.82 -11.27 21.97
N PHE A 182 -9.15 -11.25 21.81
CA PHE A 182 -10.00 -12.20 22.49
C PHE A 182 -9.76 -13.63 21.99
N THR A 183 -9.95 -14.61 22.89
CA THR A 183 -10.05 -16.03 22.49
C THR A 183 -11.26 -16.24 21.58
N PHE A 184 -11.25 -17.34 20.84
CA PHE A 184 -12.36 -17.66 19.93
C PHE A 184 -13.73 -17.78 20.65
N ASP A 185 -13.73 -18.24 21.89
CA ASP A 185 -14.91 -18.34 22.78
C ASP A 185 -15.13 -17.06 23.63
N GLU A 186 -14.25 -16.04 23.47
CA GLU A 186 -14.30 -14.75 24.16
C GLU A 186 -14.21 -14.80 25.70
N LYS A 187 -13.74 -15.94 26.24
CA LYS A 187 -13.56 -16.11 27.70
C LYS A 187 -12.17 -15.71 28.18
N GLY A 188 -11.25 -15.46 27.27
CA GLY A 188 -9.88 -15.07 27.58
C GLY A 188 -9.32 -14.06 26.60
N VAL A 189 -8.08 -13.66 26.87
CA VAL A 189 -7.30 -12.73 26.07
C VAL A 189 -5.94 -13.35 25.76
N TYR A 190 -5.59 -13.44 24.48
CA TYR A 190 -4.27 -13.78 24.02
C TYR A 190 -3.41 -12.51 23.86
N PHE A 191 -2.13 -12.60 24.18
CA PHE A 191 -1.18 -11.52 23.94
C PHE A 191 0.25 -12.06 23.90
N LEU A 192 1.14 -11.30 23.28
CA LEU A 192 2.57 -11.61 23.21
C LEU A 192 3.34 -10.83 24.27
N VAL A 193 4.27 -11.50 24.94
CA VAL A 193 5.34 -10.89 25.72
C VAL A 193 6.65 -11.37 25.12
N LYS A 194 7.46 -10.48 24.59
CA LYS A 194 8.63 -10.83 23.75
C LYS A 194 8.19 -11.75 22.61
N GLU A 195 8.68 -12.98 22.59
CA GLU A 195 8.41 -13.99 21.56
C GLU A 195 7.37 -15.03 22.02
N ASN A 196 6.82 -14.93 23.25
CA ASN A 196 5.91 -15.92 23.78
C ASN A 196 4.47 -15.45 23.87
N LEU A 197 3.57 -16.35 23.49
CA LEU A 197 2.13 -16.16 23.55
C LEU A 197 1.60 -16.58 24.91
N TYR A 198 0.76 -15.73 25.51
CA TYR A 198 0.11 -15.94 26.79
C TYR A 198 -1.41 -15.92 26.60
N LEU A 199 -2.10 -16.66 27.46
CA LEU A 199 -3.55 -16.65 27.63
C LEU A 199 -3.88 -16.17 29.04
N LEU A 200 -4.66 -15.09 29.12
CA LEU A 200 -5.27 -14.61 30.37
C LEU A 200 -6.77 -14.98 30.38
N SER A 201 -7.19 -15.74 31.36
CA SER A 201 -8.62 -16.03 31.59
C SER A 201 -9.31 -14.78 32.15
N LEU A 202 -10.42 -14.38 31.56
CA LEU A 202 -11.22 -13.25 32.05
C LEU A 202 -12.14 -13.63 33.22
N ALA A 203 -12.31 -14.92 33.49
CA ALA A 203 -13.19 -15.41 34.55
C ALA A 203 -12.52 -15.38 35.92
N ASP A 204 -11.25 -15.80 36.00
CA ASP A 204 -10.52 -15.99 37.24
C ASP A 204 -9.13 -15.34 37.29
N GLY A 205 -8.73 -14.66 36.21
CA GLY A 205 -7.41 -14.01 36.11
C GLY A 205 -6.24 -14.98 35.94
N THR A 206 -6.49 -16.27 35.69
CA THR A 206 -5.40 -17.24 35.48
C THR A 206 -4.61 -16.90 34.23
N LEU A 207 -3.28 -16.85 34.38
CA LEU A 207 -2.32 -16.60 33.30
C LEU A 207 -1.60 -17.90 32.90
N LYS A 208 -1.66 -18.24 31.63
CA LYS A 208 -1.01 -19.44 31.07
C LYS A 208 -0.12 -19.06 29.90
N GLN A 209 1.16 -19.44 29.96
CA GLN A 209 2.06 -19.34 28.80
C GLN A 209 1.73 -20.47 27.80
N LEU A 210 1.48 -20.13 26.54
CA LEU A 210 1.11 -21.12 25.50
C LEU A 210 2.30 -21.61 24.71
N THR A 211 3.28 -20.74 24.44
CA THR A 211 4.49 -21.09 23.68
C THR A 211 5.73 -21.03 24.58
N SER A 212 6.80 -21.69 24.15
CA SER A 212 8.06 -21.75 24.90
C SER A 212 9.25 -21.45 23.97
N PHE A 213 9.22 -20.30 23.29
CA PHE A 213 10.35 -19.84 22.51
C PHE A 213 11.42 -19.25 23.43
N THR A 214 12.70 -19.59 23.19
CA THR A 214 13.83 -19.07 23.95
C THR A 214 15.05 -18.85 23.07
N ARG A 215 15.89 -17.88 23.42
CA ARG A 215 17.19 -17.64 22.79
C ARG A 215 18.35 -18.14 23.68
N GLU A 216 18.04 -18.72 24.81
CA GLU A 216 19.02 -19.37 25.64
C GLU A 216 19.61 -20.58 24.88
N LYS A 217 20.91 -20.79 25.03
CA LYS A 217 21.52 -21.98 24.42
C LYS A 217 20.99 -23.24 25.11
N PRO A 218 20.66 -24.31 24.34
CA PRO A 218 20.28 -25.56 24.97
C PRO A 218 21.38 -26.00 25.93
N PRO A 219 21.02 -26.49 27.10
CA PRO A 219 22.04 -27.01 28.03
C PRO A 219 22.88 -28.06 27.30
N ALA A 220 24.20 -27.85 27.30
CA ALA A 220 25.11 -28.82 26.72
C ALA A 220 24.88 -30.17 27.38
N PRO A 221 24.77 -31.26 26.64
CA PRO A 221 24.73 -32.58 27.23
C PRO A 221 26.02 -32.72 28.07
N ARG A 222 25.88 -32.76 29.37
CA ARG A 222 26.98 -33.04 30.26
C ARG A 222 27.36 -34.52 30.10
N THR A 223 28.27 -34.77 29.20
CA THR A 223 28.95 -36.07 29.14
C THR A 223 30.08 -35.99 30.14
N PRO A 224 30.00 -36.73 31.26
CA PRO A 224 31.12 -36.78 32.20
C PRO A 224 32.39 -37.20 31.43
N GLY A 225 33.52 -36.51 31.65
CA GLY A 225 34.80 -36.90 31.10
C GLY A 225 35.18 -38.29 31.62
N GLU A 226 36.07 -38.99 30.92
CA GLU A 226 36.51 -40.34 31.33
C GLU A 226 37.01 -40.37 32.78
N VAL A 227 37.70 -39.35 33.21
CA VAL A 227 38.21 -39.20 34.58
C VAL A 227 37.05 -38.97 35.58
N GLU A 228 36.06 -38.16 35.21
CA GLU A 228 34.87 -37.88 36.05
C GLU A 228 34.00 -39.16 36.18
N LYS A 229 33.86 -39.90 35.11
CA LYS A 229 33.14 -41.14 35.08
C LYS A 229 33.85 -42.21 35.90
N TRP A 230 35.20 -42.27 35.83
CA TRP A 230 36.01 -43.17 36.64
C TRP A 230 35.86 -42.86 38.13
N TYR A 231 35.89 -41.57 38.53
CA TYR A 231 35.65 -41.18 39.93
C TYR A 231 34.22 -41.49 40.36
N GLU A 232 33.23 -41.30 39.56
CA GLU A 232 31.82 -41.62 39.88
C GLU A 232 31.65 -43.14 40.05
N ASP A 233 32.22 -43.96 39.18
CA ASP A 233 32.17 -45.42 39.26
C ASP A 233 32.94 -45.92 40.48
N GLN A 234 34.16 -45.41 40.78
CA GLN A 234 34.94 -45.73 41.97
C GLN A 234 34.19 -45.37 43.27
N GLN A 235 33.64 -44.14 43.34
CA GLN A 235 32.89 -43.73 44.52
C GLN A 235 31.61 -44.59 44.69
N ARG A 236 30.93 -44.91 43.62
CA ARG A 236 29.75 -45.82 43.62
C ARG A 236 30.08 -47.24 44.07
N GLU A 237 31.25 -47.74 43.69
CA GLU A 237 31.73 -49.03 44.11
C GLU A 237 32.14 -49.09 45.59
N LEU A 238 32.91 -48.10 46.05
CA LEU A 238 33.44 -48.03 47.40
C LEU A 238 32.42 -47.67 48.47
N PHE A 239 31.44 -46.83 48.12
CA PHE A 239 30.52 -46.24 49.06
C PHE A 239 29.04 -46.52 48.69
N LYS A 240 28.73 -47.78 48.31
CA LYS A 240 27.40 -48.19 47.93
C LYS A 240 26.32 -47.76 48.95
N GLU A 241 26.61 -47.84 50.24
CA GLU A 241 25.68 -47.48 51.32
C GLU A 241 25.53 -45.94 51.41
N VAL A 242 26.59 -45.16 51.23
CA VAL A 242 26.52 -43.68 51.25
C VAL A 242 25.74 -43.16 50.08
N PHE A 243 25.94 -43.76 48.90
CA PHE A 243 25.16 -43.39 47.71
C PHE A 243 23.69 -43.78 47.84
N ARG A 244 23.40 -44.93 48.42
CA ARG A 244 22.02 -45.38 48.70
C ARG A 244 21.31 -44.46 49.68
N VAL A 245 21.95 -44.15 50.80
CA VAL A 245 21.39 -43.30 51.85
C VAL A 245 21.45 -41.79 51.48
N GLY A 246 22.51 -41.33 50.79
CA GLY A 246 22.66 -39.96 50.42
C GLY A 246 21.71 -39.47 49.32
N PHE A 247 21.48 -40.31 48.31
CA PHE A 247 20.49 -39.96 47.23
C PHE A 247 19.03 -40.10 47.69
N GLU A 248 18.70 -41.18 48.39
CA GLU A 248 17.35 -41.36 48.95
C GLU A 248 17.10 -40.33 50.09
N GLY A 249 18.11 -40.07 50.93
CA GLY A 249 18.01 -39.08 52.02
C GLY A 249 17.96 -37.63 51.50
N GLY A 250 18.64 -37.27 50.42
CA GLY A 250 18.59 -35.98 49.78
C GLY A 250 17.26 -35.65 49.16
N GLU A 251 16.60 -36.63 48.56
CA GLU A 251 15.20 -36.51 48.12
C GLU A 251 14.19 -36.45 49.27
N GLN A 252 14.43 -37.22 50.35
CA GLN A 252 13.58 -37.18 51.54
C GLN A 252 13.76 -35.87 52.33
N LEU A 253 14.98 -35.30 52.41
CA LEU A 253 15.23 -34.00 53.01
C LEU A 253 14.61 -32.83 52.20
N ARG A 254 14.59 -32.92 50.90
CA ARG A 254 13.85 -31.97 50.08
C ARG A 254 12.32 -32.13 50.20
N ARG A 255 11.82 -33.38 50.33
CA ARG A 255 10.38 -33.64 50.58
C ARG A 255 9.92 -33.23 51.97
N GLY A 256 10.81 -33.17 52.95
CA GLY A 256 10.47 -32.78 54.34
C GLY A 256 10.37 -31.26 54.56
N GLN A 257 10.71 -30.45 53.57
CA GLN A 257 10.54 -28.98 53.67
C GLN A 257 9.22 -28.47 53.08
N ASP A 258 8.51 -29.26 52.28
CA ASP A 258 7.22 -28.89 51.76
C ASP A 258 6.11 -29.45 52.68
N PHE A 259 5.67 -28.66 53.64
CA PHE A 259 4.51 -28.94 54.48
C PHE A 259 3.18 -28.99 53.70
N LEU A 260 3.16 -28.59 52.45
CA LEU A 260 2.01 -28.60 51.61
C LEU A 260 2.09 -29.77 50.61
N PRO A 261 1.00 -30.53 50.37
CA PRO A 261 0.99 -31.46 49.27
C PRO A 261 1.24 -30.73 47.98
N PRO A 262 1.89 -31.37 46.98
CA PRO A 262 2.09 -30.72 45.68
C PRO A 262 0.77 -30.22 45.17
N LEU A 263 0.63 -28.89 45.09
CA LEU A 263 -0.58 -28.17 44.67
C LEU A 263 -0.89 -28.33 43.18
N SER A 264 0.06 -28.84 42.42
CA SER A 264 -0.13 -29.14 41.00
C SER A 264 0.22 -30.61 40.75
N ARG A 265 -0.62 -31.33 39.98
CA ARG A 265 -0.13 -32.51 39.24
C ARG A 265 1.04 -32.05 38.41
N GLU A 266 2.12 -32.83 38.33
CA GLU A 266 3.25 -32.57 37.43
C GLU A 266 2.71 -32.39 36.01
N THR A 267 2.43 -31.15 35.62
CA THR A 267 2.28 -30.83 34.22
C THR A 267 3.65 -30.97 33.60
N PRO A 268 3.83 -31.79 32.58
CA PRO A 268 5.12 -31.91 31.92
C PRO A 268 5.61 -30.51 31.56
N ARG A 269 6.87 -30.21 31.94
CA ARG A 269 7.47 -28.94 31.51
C ARG A 269 7.44 -28.89 29.99
N LYS A 270 6.89 -27.81 29.41
CA LYS A 270 6.84 -27.64 27.97
C LYS A 270 8.25 -27.70 27.40
N LYS A 271 8.41 -28.43 26.31
CA LYS A 271 9.66 -28.49 25.57
C LYS A 271 10.00 -27.11 25.01
N PRO A 272 11.15 -26.50 25.35
CA PRO A 272 11.51 -25.21 24.81
C PRO A 272 11.88 -25.34 23.32
N PHE A 273 11.49 -24.34 22.54
CA PHE A 273 11.96 -24.17 21.17
C PHE A 273 13.06 -23.12 21.12
N TYR A 274 14.25 -23.52 20.73
CA TYR A 274 15.44 -22.68 20.74
C TYR A 274 15.55 -21.91 19.42
N LEU A 275 15.33 -20.57 19.47
CA LEU A 275 15.55 -19.67 18.35
C LEU A 275 17.06 -19.37 18.24
N THR A 276 17.59 -19.52 17.03
CA THR A 276 18.95 -19.07 16.71
C THR A 276 18.99 -17.53 16.59
N GLU A 277 20.20 -16.96 16.59
CA GLU A 277 20.37 -15.51 16.37
C GLU A 277 19.87 -15.05 15.00
N LYS A 278 19.88 -15.94 14.02
CA LYS A 278 19.41 -15.71 12.64
C LYS A 278 17.89 -15.83 12.49
N GLN A 279 17.21 -16.44 13.48
CA GLN A 279 15.76 -16.67 13.40
C GLN A 279 14.98 -15.58 14.14
N ARG A 280 13.85 -15.18 13.53
CA ARG A 280 12.89 -14.22 14.10
C ARG A 280 11.48 -14.78 14.00
N LEU A 281 10.73 -14.69 15.10
CA LEU A 281 9.29 -14.95 15.10
C LEU A 281 8.57 -13.76 14.46
N LEU A 282 7.83 -13.99 13.39
CA LEU A 282 7.09 -12.95 12.68
C LEU A 282 5.61 -12.89 13.10
N ALA A 283 5.02 -14.06 13.36
CA ALA A 283 3.63 -14.19 13.78
C ALA A 283 3.47 -15.42 14.65
N ALA A 284 2.51 -15.37 15.58
CA ALA A 284 2.06 -16.52 16.36
C ALA A 284 0.57 -16.33 16.67
N GLU A 285 -0.27 -17.30 16.32
CA GLU A 285 -1.71 -17.25 16.53
C GLU A 285 -2.24 -18.61 17.03
N PRO A 286 -3.05 -18.63 18.08
CA PRO A 286 -3.61 -19.88 18.60
C PRO A 286 -4.72 -20.40 17.70
N SER A 287 -4.87 -21.72 17.64
CA SER A 287 -6.05 -22.35 17.07
C SER A 287 -7.31 -22.01 17.90
N PRO A 288 -8.51 -22.02 17.29
CA PRO A 288 -9.76 -21.71 18.00
C PRO A 288 -10.01 -22.56 19.26
N ASP A 289 -9.55 -23.80 19.25
CA ASP A 289 -9.65 -24.71 20.39
C ASP A 289 -8.48 -24.57 21.41
N GLY A 290 -7.51 -23.68 21.13
CA GLY A 290 -6.36 -23.40 21.99
C GLY A 290 -5.34 -24.53 22.12
N LYS A 291 -5.44 -25.61 21.32
CA LYS A 291 -4.52 -26.75 21.40
C LYS A 291 -3.21 -26.53 20.64
N TYR A 292 -3.23 -25.66 19.64
CA TYR A 292 -2.11 -25.39 18.76
C TYR A 292 -1.84 -23.89 18.68
N VAL A 293 -0.59 -23.52 18.40
CA VAL A 293 -0.20 -22.18 17.99
C VAL A 293 0.48 -22.30 16.63
N LEU A 294 -0.12 -21.69 15.61
CA LEU A 294 0.52 -21.51 14.32
C LEU A 294 1.50 -20.34 14.42
N PHE A 295 2.71 -20.50 13.89
CA PHE A 295 3.71 -19.44 13.94
C PHE A 295 4.60 -19.45 12.69
N THR A 296 4.98 -18.24 12.26
CA THR A 296 5.92 -18.07 11.14
C THR A 296 7.26 -17.63 11.67
N LEU A 297 8.31 -18.31 11.23
CA LEU A 297 9.70 -17.91 11.44
C LEU A 297 10.29 -17.38 10.14
N SER A 298 11.08 -16.32 10.25
CA SER A 298 12.06 -15.92 9.23
C SER A 298 13.45 -16.35 9.67
N GLU A 299 14.27 -16.74 8.72
CA GLU A 299 15.68 -17.10 8.93
C GLU A 299 16.56 -16.27 7.99
N ASP A 300 17.51 -15.54 8.58
CA ASP A 300 18.51 -14.78 7.84
C ASP A 300 19.52 -15.74 7.22
N LEU A 301 19.57 -15.80 5.89
CA LEU A 301 20.48 -16.65 5.13
C LEU A 301 21.90 -16.07 5.02
N GLY A 302 22.16 -14.90 5.60
CA GLY A 302 23.48 -14.27 5.62
C GLY A 302 23.85 -13.62 4.28
N ALA A 303 22.87 -13.23 3.48
CA ALA A 303 23.10 -12.49 2.24
C ALA A 303 23.80 -11.14 2.50
N LYS A 304 24.66 -10.73 1.58
CA LYS A 304 25.44 -9.48 1.72
C LYS A 304 24.54 -8.27 1.49
N MET A 305 24.42 -7.42 2.50
CA MET A 305 23.73 -6.13 2.38
C MET A 305 24.61 -5.10 1.63
N ALA A 306 24.02 -4.40 0.67
CA ALA A 306 24.62 -3.22 0.10
C ALA A 306 24.62 -2.08 1.14
N MET A 307 25.67 -1.28 1.14
CA MET A 307 25.85 -0.16 2.07
C MET A 307 25.90 1.14 1.28
N VAL A 308 25.13 2.13 1.72
CA VAL A 308 25.08 3.48 1.13
C VAL A 308 25.88 4.43 2.00
N PRO A 309 26.90 5.12 1.44
CA PRO A 309 27.69 6.07 2.19
C PRO A 309 26.94 7.40 2.38
N ALA A 310 26.80 7.84 3.63
CA ALA A 310 26.31 9.15 4.03
C ALA A 310 27.51 10.10 4.19
N TYR A 311 27.66 11.06 3.31
CA TYR A 311 28.78 11.98 3.33
C TYR A 311 28.53 13.23 4.19
N VAL A 312 27.27 13.63 4.35
CA VAL A 312 26.87 14.78 5.17
C VAL A 312 26.26 14.27 6.47
N THR A 313 27.04 14.22 7.52
CA THR A 313 26.68 13.66 8.83
C THR A 313 26.93 14.66 9.96
N ARG A 314 26.43 14.39 11.15
CA ARG A 314 26.73 15.20 12.34
C ARG A 314 28.15 15.04 12.84
N SER A 315 28.73 13.86 12.61
CA SER A 315 30.09 13.54 13.07
C SER A 315 31.19 14.17 12.17
N GLY A 316 30.83 14.58 10.94
CA GLY A 316 31.77 15.01 9.92
C GLY A 316 32.54 13.86 9.25
N TYR A 317 32.32 12.62 9.66
CA TYR A 317 32.87 11.42 9.03
C TYR A 317 31.81 10.74 8.18
N THR A 318 32.24 10.05 7.11
CA THR A 318 31.34 9.23 6.30
C THR A 318 30.79 8.07 7.13
N GLU A 319 29.47 7.93 7.16
CA GLU A 319 28.77 6.83 7.82
C GLU A 319 28.16 5.90 6.77
N LEU A 320 28.04 4.61 7.07
CA LEU A 320 27.45 3.62 6.17
C LEU A 320 26.04 3.26 6.63
N VAL A 321 25.09 3.39 5.71
CA VAL A 321 23.68 3.04 5.95
C VAL A 321 23.35 1.75 5.20
N PRO A 322 22.79 0.71 5.86
CA PRO A 322 22.38 -0.50 5.18
C PRO A 322 21.20 -0.23 4.21
N SER A 323 21.23 -0.89 3.06
CA SER A 323 20.21 -0.80 2.02
C SER A 323 19.54 -2.18 1.84
N HIS A 324 19.78 -2.86 0.73
CA HIS A 324 19.18 -4.16 0.39
C HIS A 324 20.23 -5.12 -0.18
N THR A 325 19.86 -6.40 -0.31
CA THR A 325 20.66 -7.40 -1.04
C THR A 325 20.51 -7.20 -2.55
N LYS A 326 21.40 -7.81 -3.33
CA LYS A 326 21.32 -7.79 -4.79
C LYS A 326 20.45 -8.95 -5.31
N ALA A 327 19.99 -8.85 -6.55
CA ALA A 327 19.03 -9.78 -7.16
C ALA A 327 19.45 -11.26 -7.12
N ALA A 328 20.76 -11.54 -7.14
CA ALA A 328 21.27 -12.92 -7.07
C ALA A 328 21.20 -13.56 -5.68
N GLU A 329 20.88 -12.80 -4.65
CA GLU A 329 20.96 -13.21 -3.26
C GLU A 329 19.58 -13.17 -2.59
N ASN A 330 19.12 -14.33 -2.10
CA ASN A 330 17.94 -14.36 -1.24
C ASN A 330 18.35 -14.10 0.22
N PRO A 331 17.88 -13.03 0.85
CA PRO A 331 18.27 -12.69 2.20
C PRO A 331 17.56 -13.53 3.28
N THR A 332 16.40 -14.12 3.00
CA THR A 332 15.53 -14.65 4.03
C THR A 332 14.74 -15.87 3.57
N ALA A 333 14.75 -16.91 4.37
CA ALA A 333 13.83 -18.04 4.24
C ALA A 333 12.69 -17.94 5.27
N TYR A 334 11.54 -18.49 4.92
CA TYR A 334 10.36 -18.50 5.80
C TYR A 334 9.89 -19.91 6.04
N LYS A 335 9.42 -20.20 7.27
CA LYS A 335 8.84 -21.48 7.66
C LYS A 335 7.59 -21.28 8.51
N LEU A 336 6.56 -22.08 8.26
CA LEU A 336 5.37 -22.14 9.11
C LEU A 336 5.46 -23.36 10.01
N GLY A 337 5.36 -23.13 11.31
CA GLY A 337 5.35 -24.16 12.34
C GLY A 337 4.04 -24.18 13.13
N ILE A 338 3.78 -25.31 13.75
CA ILE A 338 2.65 -25.55 14.63
C ILE A 338 3.21 -26.04 15.97
N MET A 339 3.00 -25.29 17.04
CA MET A 339 3.40 -25.69 18.39
C MET A 339 2.19 -26.25 19.15
N LYS A 340 2.31 -27.44 19.72
CA LYS A 340 1.31 -27.97 20.66
C LYS A 340 1.37 -27.20 21.97
N THR A 341 0.25 -26.67 22.43
CA THR A 341 0.22 -25.81 23.63
C THR A 341 0.43 -26.55 24.95
N ASP A 342 0.25 -27.87 24.99
CA ASP A 342 0.47 -28.71 26.16
C ASP A 342 1.92 -29.18 26.31
N THR A 343 2.55 -29.63 25.23
CA THR A 343 3.90 -30.22 25.26
C THR A 343 5.00 -29.31 24.78
N GLY A 344 4.69 -28.26 24.01
CA GLY A 344 5.67 -27.39 23.33
C GLY A 344 6.33 -28.08 22.12
N GLU A 345 5.84 -29.25 21.71
CA GLU A 345 6.34 -29.95 20.51
C GLU A 345 5.99 -29.12 19.26
N VAL A 346 6.95 -29.00 18.33
CA VAL A 346 6.78 -28.28 17.07
C VAL A 346 6.65 -29.27 15.92
N ILE A 347 5.64 -29.06 15.10
CA ILE A 347 5.39 -29.74 13.83
C ILE A 347 5.57 -28.70 12.73
N TRP A 348 6.38 -29.02 11.72
CA TRP A 348 6.51 -28.16 10.54
C TRP A 348 5.42 -28.46 9.53
N VAL A 349 4.90 -27.40 8.90
CA VAL A 349 3.88 -27.57 7.86
C VAL A 349 4.49 -28.18 6.63
N ASP A 350 3.89 -29.28 6.17
CA ASP A 350 4.21 -29.95 4.92
C ASP A 350 3.24 -29.51 3.83
N TYR A 351 3.73 -28.75 2.87
CA TYR A 351 2.94 -28.23 1.75
C TYR A 351 2.73 -29.26 0.62
N GLY A 352 3.36 -30.44 0.71
CA GLY A 352 3.30 -31.45 -0.34
C GLY A 352 3.99 -31.05 -1.65
N GLN A 353 4.91 -30.07 -1.61
CA GLN A 353 5.61 -29.54 -2.78
C GLN A 353 7.07 -30.03 -2.90
N GLY A 354 7.43 -31.08 -2.16
CA GLY A 354 8.80 -31.63 -2.14
C GLY A 354 9.81 -30.62 -1.62
N GLU A 355 10.93 -30.44 -2.33
CA GLU A 355 12.01 -29.53 -1.97
C GLU A 355 11.75 -28.07 -2.39
N ARG A 356 10.62 -27.78 -3.06
CA ARG A 356 10.29 -26.44 -3.51
C ARG A 356 10.05 -25.52 -2.32
N GLN A 357 10.78 -24.43 -2.27
CA GLN A 357 10.63 -23.43 -1.21
C GLN A 357 9.27 -22.73 -1.34
N ILE A 358 8.49 -22.74 -0.25
CA ILE A 358 7.20 -22.05 -0.14
C ILE A 358 7.34 -20.91 0.85
N ASN A 359 6.92 -19.73 0.43
CA ASN A 359 6.74 -18.58 1.31
C ASN A 359 5.32 -18.63 1.88
N PRO A 360 5.15 -18.88 3.19
CA PRO A 360 3.84 -18.91 3.81
C PRO A 360 3.21 -17.52 3.76
N GLY A 361 1.95 -17.45 3.36
CA GLY A 361 1.12 -16.26 3.42
C GLY A 361 0.26 -16.23 4.69
N LEU A 362 -1.00 -15.81 4.54
CA LEU A 362 -1.95 -15.76 5.63
C LEU A 362 -2.59 -17.15 5.90
N TRP A 363 -3.10 -17.35 7.12
CA TRP A 363 -4.01 -18.42 7.45
C TRP A 363 -5.33 -17.86 8.00
N VAL A 364 -6.43 -18.56 7.69
CA VAL A 364 -7.78 -18.13 8.09
C VAL A 364 -8.57 -19.29 8.60
N TRP A 365 -9.02 -19.21 9.86
CA TRP A 365 -9.89 -20.21 10.47
C TRP A 365 -11.32 -20.03 10.00
N SER A 366 -12.02 -21.17 9.81
CA SER A 366 -13.46 -21.17 9.52
C SER A 366 -14.27 -20.58 10.69
N PRO A 367 -15.46 -20.02 10.46
CA PRO A 367 -16.32 -19.48 11.52
C PRO A 367 -16.67 -20.48 12.62
N ASP A 368 -16.71 -21.78 12.33
CA ASP A 368 -16.92 -22.83 13.34
C ASP A 368 -15.61 -23.28 14.03
N GLY A 369 -14.47 -22.72 13.64
CA GLY A 369 -13.15 -22.99 14.21
C GLY A 369 -12.56 -24.37 13.89
N LYS A 370 -13.13 -25.12 12.96
CA LYS A 370 -12.73 -26.51 12.69
C LYS A 370 -11.78 -26.69 11.52
N LYS A 371 -11.79 -25.76 10.55
CA LYS A 371 -10.98 -25.81 9.34
C LYS A 371 -10.05 -24.60 9.31
N CYS A 372 -8.81 -24.82 8.86
CA CYS A 372 -7.84 -23.75 8.65
C CYS A 372 -7.43 -23.73 7.18
N LEU A 373 -7.59 -22.57 6.52
CA LEU A 373 -7.03 -22.33 5.19
C LEU A 373 -5.65 -21.70 5.33
N LEU A 374 -4.70 -22.18 4.56
CA LEU A 374 -3.39 -21.57 4.37
C LEU A 374 -3.29 -21.03 2.96
N GLN A 375 -2.76 -19.83 2.83
CA GLN A 375 -2.24 -19.27 1.58
C GLN A 375 -0.71 -19.37 1.59
N GLY A 376 -0.13 -19.60 0.44
CA GLY A 376 1.31 -19.50 0.25
C GLY A 376 1.66 -19.41 -1.22
N GLU A 377 2.90 -19.01 -1.48
CA GLU A 377 3.43 -18.80 -2.82
C GLU A 377 4.77 -19.52 -2.95
N ALA A 378 5.08 -20.00 -4.15
CA ALA A 378 6.44 -20.46 -4.45
C ALA A 378 7.43 -19.30 -4.37
N GLU A 379 8.68 -19.58 -4.01
CA GLU A 379 9.75 -18.59 -3.96
C GLU A 379 9.94 -17.86 -5.31
N ASP A 380 9.78 -18.60 -6.41
CA ASP A 380 9.88 -18.10 -7.78
C ASP A 380 8.61 -17.39 -8.25
N ARG A 381 7.57 -17.31 -7.41
CA ARG A 381 6.27 -16.69 -7.65
C ARG A 381 5.52 -17.18 -8.89
N LYS A 382 5.85 -18.36 -9.40
CA LYS A 382 5.12 -18.98 -10.52
C LYS A 382 3.81 -19.61 -10.07
N ASP A 383 3.71 -19.98 -8.80
CA ASP A 383 2.53 -20.61 -8.23
C ASP A 383 2.13 -19.98 -6.90
N ALA A 384 0.82 -19.93 -6.68
CA ALA A 384 0.20 -19.60 -5.41
C ALA A 384 -0.92 -20.59 -5.10
N TRP A 385 -1.06 -20.97 -3.84
CA TRP A 385 -2.00 -21.99 -3.43
C TRP A 385 -2.88 -21.55 -2.26
N LEU A 386 -4.05 -22.19 -2.19
CA LEU A 386 -4.82 -22.38 -0.97
C LEU A 386 -4.79 -23.83 -0.56
N TRP A 387 -4.49 -24.09 0.70
CA TRP A 387 -4.52 -25.42 1.30
C TRP A 387 -5.46 -25.48 2.49
N LEU A 388 -6.05 -26.64 2.73
CA LEU A 388 -6.58 -26.99 4.05
C LEU A 388 -5.45 -27.56 4.88
N LEU A 389 -5.24 -27.00 6.08
CA LEU A 389 -4.26 -27.47 7.05
C LEU A 389 -4.91 -28.43 8.04
N GLU A 390 -4.25 -29.54 8.33
CA GLU A 390 -4.50 -30.40 9.47
C GLU A 390 -3.50 -30.08 10.60
N PRO A 391 -3.88 -29.31 11.63
CA PRO A 391 -2.93 -28.83 12.64
C PRO A 391 -2.26 -29.95 13.46
N ALA A 392 -2.93 -31.08 13.62
CA ALA A 392 -2.43 -32.21 14.40
C ALA A 392 -1.19 -32.91 13.75
N THR A 393 -1.11 -32.89 12.42
CA THR A 393 -0.07 -33.56 11.64
C THR A 393 0.82 -32.62 10.86
N GLY A 394 0.41 -31.38 10.68
CA GLY A 394 1.07 -30.40 9.80
C GLY A 394 0.88 -30.64 8.31
N LYS A 395 0.10 -31.66 7.94
CA LYS A 395 -0.18 -31.96 6.53
C LYS A 395 -1.15 -30.98 5.92
N THR A 396 -0.98 -30.70 4.64
CA THR A 396 -1.86 -29.84 3.87
C THR A 396 -2.53 -30.58 2.72
N THR A 397 -3.72 -30.11 2.34
CA THR A 397 -4.43 -30.60 1.17
C THR A 397 -4.74 -29.40 0.27
N PRO A 398 -4.24 -29.34 -0.98
CA PRO A 398 -4.49 -28.22 -1.88
C PRO A 398 -5.97 -28.17 -2.27
N VAL A 399 -6.56 -26.96 -2.23
CA VAL A 399 -7.95 -26.70 -2.64
C VAL A 399 -8.04 -25.74 -3.80
N GLU A 400 -7.00 -24.92 -4.02
CA GLU A 400 -6.83 -24.09 -5.21
C GLU A 400 -5.34 -23.96 -5.53
N ASN A 401 -5.01 -23.92 -6.82
CA ASN A 401 -3.69 -23.59 -7.34
C ASN A 401 -3.81 -22.58 -8.47
N ILE A 402 -3.08 -21.49 -8.37
CA ILE A 402 -2.94 -20.47 -9.41
C ILE A 402 -1.52 -20.57 -9.96
N HIS A 403 -1.42 -20.78 -11.26
CA HIS A 403 -0.14 -20.80 -11.95
C HIS A 403 -0.06 -19.66 -12.97
N ASP A 404 1.12 -19.08 -13.11
CA ASP A 404 1.45 -18.12 -14.16
C ASP A 404 2.90 -18.32 -14.60
N ASP A 405 3.12 -18.52 -15.91
CA ASP A 405 4.46 -18.73 -16.49
C ASP A 405 5.38 -17.51 -16.25
N ALA A 406 4.80 -16.31 -16.14
CA ALA A 406 5.52 -15.10 -15.76
C ALA A 406 5.64 -14.98 -14.23
N TRP A 407 4.63 -14.52 -13.56
CA TRP A 407 4.52 -14.51 -12.09
C TRP A 407 3.08 -14.27 -11.64
N VAL A 408 2.71 -14.89 -10.52
CA VAL A 408 1.45 -14.60 -9.84
C VAL A 408 1.53 -13.19 -9.23
N GLY A 409 0.65 -12.30 -9.65
CA GLY A 409 0.63 -10.90 -9.22
C GLY A 409 -0.02 -10.67 -7.87
N PRO A 410 -0.06 -9.43 -7.39
CA PRO A 410 -0.67 -9.08 -6.10
C PRO A 410 -2.18 -9.41 -6.02
N LEU A 411 -2.86 -9.46 -7.17
CA LEU A 411 -4.27 -9.85 -7.28
C LEU A 411 -4.44 -11.30 -7.74
N GLY A 412 -3.35 -12.07 -7.82
CA GLY A 412 -3.38 -13.45 -8.30
C GLY A 412 -4.14 -14.38 -7.36
N LEU A 413 -3.94 -14.21 -6.05
CA LEU A 413 -4.66 -14.94 -5.00
C LEU A 413 -4.68 -14.10 -3.73
N THR A 414 -5.78 -13.37 -3.47
CA THR A 414 -5.90 -12.44 -2.35
C THR A 414 -7.36 -12.28 -1.91
N GLY A 415 -7.62 -11.47 -0.90
CA GLY A 415 -8.99 -11.16 -0.44
C GLY A 415 -9.75 -12.40 0.02
N ILE A 416 -9.08 -13.31 0.73
CA ILE A 416 -9.62 -14.62 1.12
C ILE A 416 -10.45 -14.47 2.40
N PHE A 417 -11.69 -14.92 2.38
CA PHE A 417 -12.56 -14.96 3.55
C PHE A 417 -13.58 -16.09 3.48
N TRP A 418 -13.91 -16.66 4.66
CA TRP A 418 -14.93 -17.66 4.82
C TRP A 418 -16.33 -17.06 4.77
N TRP A 419 -17.29 -17.83 4.26
CA TRP A 419 -18.72 -17.56 4.50
C TRP A 419 -19.15 -18.09 5.86
N PRO A 420 -20.29 -17.60 6.42
CA PRO A 420 -20.76 -18.01 7.74
C PRO A 420 -21.03 -19.50 7.88
N ASP A 421 -21.27 -20.19 6.78
CA ASP A 421 -21.58 -21.61 6.73
C ASP A 421 -20.38 -22.55 6.94
N SER A 422 -19.14 -22.01 7.01
CA SER A 422 -17.89 -22.77 7.15
C SER A 422 -17.64 -23.80 6.02
N ARG A 423 -18.32 -23.63 4.88
CA ARG A 423 -18.23 -24.50 3.70
C ARG A 423 -17.78 -23.77 2.45
N HIS A 424 -18.06 -22.48 2.36
CA HIS A 424 -17.67 -21.64 1.22
C HIS A 424 -16.64 -20.61 1.61
N VAL A 425 -15.79 -20.29 0.64
CA VAL A 425 -14.76 -19.27 0.74
C VAL A 425 -14.83 -18.39 -0.50
N SER A 426 -14.67 -17.10 -0.33
CA SER A 426 -14.44 -16.21 -1.46
C SER A 426 -12.99 -15.74 -1.49
N TYR A 427 -12.50 -15.49 -2.70
CA TYR A 427 -11.15 -14.96 -2.96
C TYR A 427 -11.11 -14.24 -4.30
N ILE A 428 -10.13 -13.37 -4.48
CA ILE A 428 -9.83 -12.67 -5.73
C ILE A 428 -8.71 -13.41 -6.44
N SER A 429 -8.85 -13.62 -7.76
CA SER A 429 -7.82 -14.24 -8.59
C SER A 429 -7.80 -13.70 -10.01
N GLU A 430 -6.61 -13.63 -10.60
CA GLU A 430 -6.37 -13.23 -12.01
C GLU A 430 -6.43 -14.42 -12.99
N LYS A 431 -6.85 -15.62 -12.57
CA LYS A 431 -6.83 -16.82 -13.42
C LYS A 431 -7.63 -16.73 -14.71
N SER A 432 -8.57 -15.78 -14.81
CA SER A 432 -9.31 -15.49 -16.05
C SER A 432 -8.70 -14.38 -16.91
N GLY A 433 -7.51 -13.90 -16.58
CA GLY A 433 -6.82 -12.79 -17.23
C GLY A 433 -7.08 -11.42 -16.59
N TYR A 434 -8.13 -11.30 -15.77
CA TYR A 434 -8.45 -10.12 -14.94
C TYR A 434 -8.76 -10.58 -13.52
N ALA A 435 -8.46 -9.74 -12.54
CA ALA A 435 -8.76 -10.04 -11.15
C ALA A 435 -10.27 -10.07 -10.92
N GLN A 436 -10.81 -11.25 -10.69
CA GLN A 436 -12.22 -11.49 -10.46
C GLN A 436 -12.46 -12.13 -9.08
N LEU A 437 -13.68 -11.98 -8.58
CA LEU A 437 -14.11 -12.61 -7.34
C LEU A 437 -14.62 -14.02 -7.63
N TYR A 438 -14.16 -14.99 -6.85
CA TYR A 438 -14.53 -16.41 -6.95
C TYR A 438 -15.13 -16.91 -5.65
N GLU A 439 -15.97 -17.93 -5.77
CA GLU A 439 -16.47 -18.79 -4.71
C GLU A 439 -15.82 -20.16 -4.82
N LEU A 440 -15.36 -20.71 -3.72
CA LEU A 440 -14.84 -22.07 -3.60
C LEU A 440 -15.68 -22.82 -2.57
N ALA A 441 -16.31 -23.90 -2.98
CA ALA A 441 -16.96 -24.85 -2.07
C ALA A 441 -15.91 -25.85 -1.58
N ILE A 442 -15.56 -25.80 -0.30
CA ILE A 442 -14.43 -26.54 0.29
C ILE A 442 -14.61 -28.05 0.20
N ASP A 443 -15.81 -28.55 0.44
CA ASP A 443 -16.09 -29.99 0.52
C ASP A 443 -16.08 -30.65 -0.87
N THR A 444 -16.57 -29.95 -1.91
CA THR A 444 -16.64 -30.44 -3.29
C THR A 444 -15.50 -29.95 -4.16
N ARG A 445 -14.76 -28.95 -3.72
CA ARG A 445 -13.74 -28.21 -4.48
C ARG A 445 -14.27 -27.53 -5.75
N GLU A 446 -15.56 -27.32 -5.82
CA GLU A 446 -16.18 -26.60 -6.93
C GLU A 446 -15.85 -25.11 -6.83
N ILE A 447 -15.38 -24.53 -7.94
CA ILE A 447 -15.03 -23.12 -8.05
C ILE A 447 -15.99 -22.45 -9.03
N LYS A 448 -16.60 -21.34 -8.60
CA LYS A 448 -17.49 -20.52 -9.42
C LYS A 448 -17.05 -19.06 -9.45
N PRO A 449 -17.02 -18.41 -10.62
CA PRO A 449 -16.82 -16.97 -10.68
C PRO A 449 -18.07 -16.26 -10.14
N LEU A 450 -17.86 -15.30 -9.23
CA LEU A 450 -18.90 -14.39 -8.73
C LEU A 450 -18.97 -13.11 -9.55
N THR A 451 -17.84 -12.73 -10.19
CA THR A 451 -17.74 -11.62 -11.13
C THR A 451 -17.04 -12.06 -12.39
N GLN A 452 -17.32 -11.41 -13.51
CA GLN A 452 -16.72 -11.72 -14.81
C GLN A 452 -16.65 -10.45 -15.65
N GLY A 453 -15.58 -10.29 -16.44
CA GLY A 453 -15.43 -9.17 -17.38
C GLY A 453 -13.98 -8.72 -17.54
N LYS A 454 -13.77 -7.74 -18.44
CA LYS A 454 -12.46 -7.11 -18.66
C LYS A 454 -12.27 -5.93 -17.71
N TYR A 455 -12.32 -6.21 -16.41
CA TYR A 455 -12.12 -5.27 -15.32
C TYR A 455 -11.57 -6.00 -14.11
N GLU A 456 -11.07 -5.27 -13.14
CA GLU A 456 -10.45 -5.83 -11.94
C GLU A 456 -11.28 -5.55 -10.69
N VAL A 457 -11.48 -6.57 -9.88
CA VAL A 457 -11.89 -6.47 -8.48
C VAL A 457 -10.62 -6.33 -7.65
N THR A 458 -10.48 -5.22 -6.94
CA THR A 458 -9.26 -4.91 -6.19
C THR A 458 -9.39 -5.19 -4.69
N GLN A 459 -10.62 -5.21 -4.17
CA GLN A 459 -10.94 -5.49 -2.77
C GLN A 459 -12.30 -6.20 -2.70
N ALA A 460 -12.45 -7.12 -1.74
CA ALA A 460 -13.71 -7.76 -1.43
C ALA A 460 -13.79 -8.13 0.05
N PHE A 461 -14.99 -8.04 0.63
CA PHE A 461 -15.27 -8.40 2.02
C PHE A 461 -16.75 -8.76 2.22
N LEU A 462 -16.99 -9.58 3.22
CA LEU A 462 -18.33 -10.04 3.56
C LEU A 462 -19.09 -8.99 4.39
N SER A 463 -20.39 -8.83 4.15
CA SER A 463 -21.26 -8.06 5.03
C SER A 463 -21.33 -8.67 6.45
N ARG A 464 -21.67 -7.88 7.45
CA ARG A 464 -21.75 -8.36 8.83
C ARG A 464 -22.80 -9.46 9.05
N ASP A 465 -23.90 -9.38 8.31
CA ASP A 465 -24.94 -10.42 8.33
C ASP A 465 -24.57 -11.65 7.48
N GLY A 466 -23.44 -11.61 6.78
CA GLY A 466 -22.95 -12.70 5.93
C GLY A 466 -23.79 -12.97 4.68
N GLN A 467 -24.70 -12.07 4.29
CA GLN A 467 -25.59 -12.30 3.16
C GLN A 467 -25.12 -11.63 1.86
N LYS A 468 -24.14 -10.72 1.95
CA LYS A 468 -23.63 -9.96 0.82
C LYS A 468 -22.11 -9.93 0.82
N ILE A 469 -21.55 -9.71 -0.36
CA ILE A 469 -20.14 -9.34 -0.52
C ILE A 469 -20.11 -7.90 -1.05
N TYR A 470 -19.39 -7.04 -0.37
CA TYR A 470 -19.00 -5.74 -0.89
C TYR A 470 -17.65 -5.86 -1.61
N PHE A 471 -17.51 -5.17 -2.73
CA PHE A 471 -16.25 -5.18 -3.46
C PHE A 471 -16.01 -3.87 -4.21
N VAL A 472 -14.75 -3.56 -4.45
CA VAL A 472 -14.29 -2.40 -5.22
C VAL A 472 -13.80 -2.88 -6.57
N SER A 473 -14.23 -2.20 -7.61
CA SER A 473 -13.88 -2.57 -8.98
C SER A 473 -13.73 -1.35 -9.88
N ASN A 474 -12.96 -1.54 -10.97
CA ASN A 474 -12.80 -0.57 -12.06
C ASN A 474 -13.69 -0.89 -13.28
N GLU A 475 -14.84 -1.54 -13.07
CA GLU A 475 -15.73 -1.99 -14.13
C GLU A 475 -16.24 -0.85 -15.04
N VAL A 476 -16.49 0.34 -14.49
CA VAL A 476 -17.00 1.50 -15.26
C VAL A 476 -15.91 2.03 -16.21
N HIS A 477 -14.71 2.17 -15.71
CA HIS A 477 -13.55 2.63 -16.48
C HIS A 477 -12.26 2.18 -15.77
N PRO A 478 -11.21 1.76 -16.48
CA PRO A 478 -9.95 1.31 -15.84
C PRO A 478 -9.39 2.32 -14.84
N GLY A 479 -9.54 3.60 -15.10
CA GLY A 479 -9.07 4.70 -14.25
C GLY A 479 -10.06 5.17 -13.18
N GLU A 480 -11.12 4.43 -12.88
CA GLU A 480 -12.11 4.75 -11.84
C GLU A 480 -12.23 3.61 -10.83
N ARG A 481 -12.72 3.92 -9.63
CA ARG A 481 -12.98 2.91 -8.59
C ARG A 481 -14.37 3.16 -8.00
N HIS A 482 -15.21 2.11 -8.01
CA HIS A 482 -16.56 2.15 -7.47
C HIS A 482 -16.82 1.00 -6.50
N LEU A 483 -17.70 1.25 -5.53
CA LEU A 483 -18.16 0.24 -4.58
C LEU A 483 -19.39 -0.46 -5.11
N TYR A 484 -19.38 -1.78 -5.03
CA TYR A 484 -20.47 -2.68 -5.41
C TYR A 484 -20.88 -3.56 -4.25
N GLN A 485 -22.11 -4.07 -4.32
CA GLN A 485 -22.55 -5.20 -3.51
C GLN A 485 -23.01 -6.36 -4.39
N LEU A 486 -22.76 -7.57 -3.93
CA LEU A 486 -23.25 -8.81 -4.50
C LEU A 486 -24.10 -9.54 -3.44
N ASP A 487 -25.37 -9.76 -3.70
CA ASP A 487 -26.24 -10.57 -2.85
C ASP A 487 -25.93 -12.06 -3.10
N LEU A 488 -25.59 -12.78 -2.04
CA LEU A 488 -25.14 -14.17 -2.14
C LEU A 488 -26.24 -15.16 -2.50
N LYS A 489 -27.49 -14.84 -2.16
CA LYS A 489 -28.65 -15.70 -2.46
C LYS A 489 -29.13 -15.51 -3.89
N THR A 490 -29.32 -14.27 -4.29
CA THR A 490 -29.89 -13.92 -5.62
C THR A 490 -28.84 -13.77 -6.69
N ARG A 491 -27.55 -13.67 -6.33
CA ARG A 491 -26.41 -13.37 -7.21
C ARG A 491 -26.53 -12.02 -7.92
N LYS A 492 -27.39 -11.14 -7.43
CA LYS A 492 -27.57 -9.81 -8.00
C LYS A 492 -26.41 -8.89 -7.59
N LYS A 493 -25.71 -8.37 -8.57
CA LYS A 493 -24.71 -7.31 -8.42
C LYS A 493 -25.39 -5.94 -8.50
N THR A 494 -25.00 -5.00 -7.64
CA THR A 494 -25.50 -3.61 -7.63
C THR A 494 -24.36 -2.67 -7.36
N GLN A 495 -24.20 -1.64 -8.20
CA GLN A 495 -23.27 -0.54 -7.97
C GLN A 495 -23.87 0.37 -6.89
N LEU A 496 -23.07 0.71 -5.87
CA LEU A 496 -23.52 1.53 -4.74
C LEU A 496 -23.11 2.99 -4.86
N THR A 497 -21.99 3.28 -5.53
CA THR A 497 -21.44 4.64 -5.66
C THR A 497 -21.25 5.00 -7.12
N ALA A 498 -21.46 6.31 -7.46
CA ALA A 498 -21.38 6.81 -8.82
C ALA A 498 -20.43 8.01 -8.98
N LEU A 499 -19.68 8.39 -7.91
CA LEU A 499 -18.77 9.53 -7.94
C LEU A 499 -17.55 9.23 -8.82
N THR A 500 -17.50 9.88 -9.98
CA THR A 500 -16.43 9.69 -10.97
C THR A 500 -15.08 10.10 -10.41
N GLY A 501 -14.10 9.21 -10.42
CA GLY A 501 -12.76 9.48 -9.91
C GLY A 501 -12.11 8.27 -9.27
N LEU A 502 -11.00 8.51 -8.55
CA LEU A 502 -10.43 7.52 -7.63
C LEU A 502 -11.06 7.67 -6.26
N ASN A 503 -11.59 6.57 -5.76
CA ASN A 503 -12.33 6.52 -4.51
C ASN A 503 -11.77 5.41 -3.63
N GLU A 504 -11.56 5.74 -2.34
CA GLU A 504 -11.35 4.76 -1.27
C GLU A 504 -12.60 4.74 -0.40
N PHE A 505 -13.10 3.56 -0.06
CA PHE A 505 -14.38 3.38 0.59
C PHE A 505 -14.24 2.86 2.01
N TYR A 506 -14.99 3.43 2.94
CA TYR A 506 -15.04 3.06 4.35
C TYR A 506 -16.51 2.92 4.76
N LEU A 507 -17.00 1.67 4.76
CA LEU A 507 -18.40 1.37 5.05
C LEU A 507 -18.68 1.56 6.55
N SER A 508 -19.85 2.12 6.89
CA SER A 508 -20.28 2.24 8.30
C SER A 508 -20.56 0.87 8.92
N PRO A 509 -20.38 0.70 10.23
CA PRO A 509 -20.67 -0.56 10.91
C PRO A 509 -22.08 -1.11 10.71
N ASP A 510 -23.06 -0.25 10.50
CA ASP A 510 -24.45 -0.64 10.21
C ASP A 510 -24.73 -0.78 8.70
N GLU A 511 -23.68 -0.62 7.85
CA GLU A 511 -23.72 -0.75 6.40
C GLU A 511 -24.73 0.17 5.69
N LYS A 512 -25.17 1.26 6.36
CA LYS A 512 -26.14 2.22 5.81
C LYS A 512 -25.50 3.44 5.20
N ALA A 513 -24.21 3.65 5.40
CA ALA A 513 -23.46 4.78 4.89
C ALA A 513 -22.04 4.38 4.52
N VAL A 514 -21.44 5.20 3.65
CA VAL A 514 -20.03 5.05 3.28
C VAL A 514 -19.33 6.41 3.38
N ALA A 515 -18.14 6.41 3.97
CA ALA A 515 -17.20 7.51 3.87
C ALA A 515 -16.29 7.25 2.67
N ILE A 516 -16.05 8.26 1.85
CA ILE A 516 -15.31 8.16 0.61
C ILE A 516 -14.17 9.18 0.66
N ILE A 517 -12.94 8.70 0.55
CA ILE A 517 -11.82 9.57 0.17
C ILE A 517 -11.82 9.62 -1.34
N HIS A 518 -12.33 10.73 -1.86
CA HIS A 518 -12.52 10.95 -3.29
C HIS A 518 -11.47 11.92 -3.82
N SER A 519 -10.92 11.61 -5.00
CA SER A 519 -10.11 12.53 -5.79
C SER A 519 -10.52 12.52 -7.25
N TYR A 520 -10.32 13.66 -7.91
CA TYR A 520 -10.45 13.76 -9.36
C TYR A 520 -9.13 14.26 -9.96
N SER A 521 -8.98 14.24 -11.29
CA SER A 521 -7.72 14.61 -11.95
C SER A 521 -7.14 15.95 -11.47
N ASN A 522 -8.00 16.94 -11.25
CA ASN A 522 -7.63 18.29 -10.81
C ASN A 522 -8.10 18.61 -9.38
N LEU A 523 -8.53 17.61 -8.63
CA LEU A 523 -8.99 17.71 -7.26
C LEU A 523 -8.21 16.76 -6.36
N PRO A 524 -7.32 17.26 -5.48
CA PRO A 524 -6.70 16.46 -4.44
C PRO A 524 -7.73 15.75 -3.57
N PRO A 525 -7.34 14.64 -2.89
CA PRO A 525 -8.28 13.84 -2.11
C PRO A 525 -9.03 14.65 -1.05
N GLU A 526 -10.36 14.49 -1.03
CA GLU A 526 -11.27 15.09 -0.05
C GLU A 526 -12.20 14.02 0.55
N LEU A 527 -12.69 14.25 1.75
CA LEU A 527 -13.63 13.37 2.43
C LEU A 527 -15.06 13.68 2.01
N TYR A 528 -15.80 12.65 1.61
CA TYR A 528 -17.23 12.69 1.32
C TYR A 528 -17.97 11.69 2.21
N LEU A 529 -19.24 11.96 2.49
CA LEU A 529 -20.17 11.04 3.13
C LEU A 529 -21.36 10.79 2.21
N GLU A 530 -21.73 9.51 2.06
CA GLU A 530 -22.88 9.10 1.26
C GLU A 530 -23.76 8.13 2.06
N SER A 531 -25.09 8.33 2.04
CA SER A 531 -26.05 7.39 2.59
C SER A 531 -26.36 6.31 1.54
N LEU A 532 -26.27 5.03 1.94
CA LEU A 532 -26.58 3.90 1.10
C LEU A 532 -28.04 3.41 1.26
N LEU A 533 -28.62 3.66 2.45
CA LEU A 533 -29.99 3.25 2.81
C LEU A 533 -30.70 4.34 3.65
N PRO A 534 -31.65 5.13 3.07
CA PRO A 534 -31.91 5.22 1.62
C PRO A 534 -30.73 5.79 0.87
N ALA A 535 -30.59 5.44 -0.41
CA ALA A 535 -29.55 5.96 -1.27
C ALA A 535 -29.62 7.49 -1.36
N GLY A 536 -28.48 8.15 -1.10
CA GLY A 536 -28.32 9.60 -1.11
C GLY A 536 -27.30 10.04 -2.14
N GLN A 537 -27.09 11.36 -2.22
CA GLN A 537 -25.99 11.91 -3.00
C GLN A 537 -24.75 12.06 -2.10
N PRO A 538 -23.54 11.82 -2.62
CA PRO A 538 -22.32 12.06 -1.87
C PRO A 538 -22.17 13.54 -1.51
N ARG A 539 -21.90 13.81 -0.23
CA ARG A 539 -21.71 15.14 0.30
C ARG A 539 -20.27 15.37 0.71
N GLN A 540 -19.64 16.39 0.14
CA GLN A 540 -18.29 16.80 0.51
C GLN A 540 -18.25 17.32 1.96
N ILE A 541 -17.27 16.84 2.73
CA ILE A 541 -17.07 17.16 4.15
C ILE A 541 -15.87 18.08 4.36
N THR A 542 -14.78 17.86 3.61
CA THR A 542 -13.56 18.63 3.74
C THR A 542 -13.29 19.46 2.49
N LEU A 543 -12.60 20.57 2.67
CA LEU A 543 -12.00 21.38 1.61
C LEU A 543 -10.57 21.67 2.06
N SER A 544 -9.65 20.83 1.65
CA SER A 544 -8.25 20.83 2.10
C SER A 544 -7.37 21.75 1.27
N THR A 545 -7.80 22.02 0.02
CA THR A 545 -7.03 22.82 -0.92
C THR A 545 -6.90 24.26 -0.48
N THR A 546 -5.73 24.87 -0.73
CA THR A 546 -5.49 26.30 -0.46
C THR A 546 -6.22 27.20 -1.45
N ASP A 547 -6.44 28.47 -1.08
CA ASP A 547 -7.04 29.45 -1.98
C ASP A 547 -6.18 29.69 -3.22
N GLU A 548 -4.87 29.66 -3.04
CA GLU A 548 -3.90 29.83 -4.13
C GLU A 548 -3.97 28.69 -5.14
N PHE A 549 -4.05 27.45 -4.65
CA PHE A 549 -4.23 26.28 -5.51
C PHE A 549 -5.54 26.35 -6.29
N ARG A 550 -6.66 26.71 -5.65
CA ARG A 550 -7.97 26.85 -6.30
C ARG A 550 -8.05 28.00 -7.29
N ALA A 551 -7.26 29.04 -7.10
CA ALA A 551 -7.23 30.17 -8.02
C ALA A 551 -6.59 29.85 -9.37
N TYR A 552 -5.74 28.82 -9.45
CA TYR A 552 -5.15 28.38 -10.71
C TYR A 552 -6.16 27.54 -11.51
N PRO A 553 -6.35 27.82 -12.82
CA PRO A 553 -7.29 27.09 -13.67
C PRO A 553 -6.69 25.73 -14.09
N TRP A 554 -6.71 24.77 -13.20
CA TRP A 554 -6.20 23.42 -13.46
C TRP A 554 -6.83 22.80 -14.68
N HIS A 555 -6.02 22.22 -15.53
CA HIS A 555 -6.49 21.45 -16.65
C HIS A 555 -6.96 20.08 -16.17
N ASP A 556 -8.11 19.62 -16.72
CA ASP A 556 -8.52 18.22 -16.59
C ASP A 556 -7.94 17.48 -17.80
N PRO A 557 -6.89 16.64 -17.60
CA PRO A 557 -6.25 15.98 -18.71
C PRO A 557 -7.18 14.94 -19.33
N GLU A 558 -7.23 14.93 -20.66
CA GLU A 558 -7.98 13.93 -21.40
C GLU A 558 -7.35 12.55 -21.23
N ILE A 559 -8.11 11.53 -20.87
CA ILE A 559 -7.63 10.16 -20.95
C ILE A 559 -7.82 9.70 -22.38
N VAL A 560 -6.71 9.55 -23.09
CA VAL A 560 -6.64 9.09 -24.47
C VAL A 560 -6.19 7.64 -24.52
N THR A 561 -6.48 6.99 -25.65
CA THR A 561 -5.95 5.66 -25.95
C THR A 561 -5.32 5.64 -27.33
N PHE A 562 -4.28 4.83 -27.48
CA PHE A 562 -3.67 4.52 -28.76
C PHE A 562 -3.34 3.02 -28.82
N GLU A 563 -3.17 2.50 -30.02
CA GLU A 563 -2.72 1.13 -30.23
C GLU A 563 -1.19 1.10 -30.30
N ALA A 564 -0.59 0.27 -29.47
CA ALA A 564 0.81 -0.09 -29.60
C ALA A 564 1.04 -0.85 -30.92
N ARG A 565 2.29 -0.94 -31.37
CA ARG A 565 2.68 -1.62 -32.62
C ARG A 565 2.26 -3.09 -32.69
N ASP A 566 1.99 -3.73 -31.56
CA ASP A 566 1.49 -5.10 -31.46
C ASP A 566 -0.04 -5.18 -31.23
N GLY A 567 -0.76 -4.06 -31.41
CA GLY A 567 -2.23 -3.97 -31.34
C GLY A 567 -2.80 -3.89 -29.93
N VAL A 568 -1.96 -3.81 -28.88
CA VAL A 568 -2.43 -3.62 -27.52
C VAL A 568 -2.84 -2.17 -27.30
N ARG A 569 -4.01 -1.97 -26.65
CA ARG A 569 -4.49 -0.63 -26.30
C ARG A 569 -3.76 -0.08 -25.11
N ILE A 570 -3.15 1.08 -25.27
CA ILE A 570 -2.41 1.82 -24.24
C ILE A 570 -3.25 3.03 -23.82
N TYR A 571 -3.28 3.30 -22.52
CA TYR A 571 -3.96 4.44 -21.92
C TYR A 571 -2.93 5.51 -21.53
N ALA A 572 -3.30 6.78 -21.68
CA ALA A 572 -2.46 7.90 -21.30
C ALA A 572 -3.29 9.12 -20.90
N ARG A 573 -2.72 9.99 -20.07
CA ARG A 573 -3.23 11.36 -19.86
C ARG A 573 -2.59 12.28 -20.85
N LEU A 574 -3.39 13.11 -21.50
CA LEU A 574 -2.92 14.10 -22.47
C LEU A 574 -3.20 15.52 -21.96
N PHE A 575 -2.13 16.30 -21.83
CA PHE A 575 -2.19 17.74 -21.55
C PHE A 575 -1.93 18.49 -22.84
N LYS A 576 -2.94 19.26 -23.32
CA LYS A 576 -2.87 20.05 -24.54
C LYS A 576 -2.57 21.51 -24.22
N PRO A 577 -1.64 22.17 -24.91
CA PRO A 577 -1.43 23.61 -24.74
C PRO A 577 -2.70 24.40 -25.08
N ASP A 578 -2.86 25.60 -24.49
CA ASP A 578 -4.05 26.44 -24.71
C ASP A 578 -4.19 26.87 -26.19
N ASN A 579 -3.09 27.04 -26.90
CA ASN A 579 -3.05 27.39 -28.31
C ASN A 579 -2.38 26.29 -29.15
N PRO A 580 -3.07 25.16 -29.35
CA PRO A 580 -2.52 24.04 -30.09
C PRO A 580 -2.27 24.41 -31.56
N ARG A 581 -1.07 24.09 -32.06
CA ARG A 581 -0.68 24.31 -33.44
C ARG A 581 0.36 23.28 -33.88
N PRO A 582 0.48 23.02 -35.19
CA PRO A 582 1.53 22.15 -35.73
C PRO A 582 2.94 22.61 -35.33
N GLY A 583 3.81 21.66 -35.11
CA GLY A 583 5.25 21.91 -34.85
C GLY A 583 5.59 22.28 -33.40
N LEU A 584 4.65 22.22 -32.47
CA LEU A 584 4.93 22.40 -31.04
C LEU A 584 5.76 21.25 -30.48
N PRO A 585 6.58 21.50 -29.45
CA PRO A 585 7.31 20.47 -28.73
C PRO A 585 6.41 19.59 -27.87
N ALA A 586 6.90 18.39 -27.53
CA ALA A 586 6.22 17.51 -26.60
C ALA A 586 7.19 16.90 -25.56
N VAL A 587 6.58 16.48 -24.45
CA VAL A 587 7.28 15.73 -23.40
C VAL A 587 6.45 14.50 -23.07
N VAL A 588 7.09 13.34 -22.95
CA VAL A 588 6.47 12.11 -22.45
C VAL A 588 6.93 11.91 -21.02
N PHE A 589 5.96 11.95 -20.08
CA PHE A 589 6.21 11.56 -18.70
C PHE A 589 6.06 10.04 -18.57
N ILE A 590 6.99 9.41 -17.86
CA ILE A 590 7.09 7.97 -17.66
C ILE A 590 7.07 7.71 -16.16
N HIS A 591 5.95 7.17 -15.65
CA HIS A 591 5.81 6.93 -14.22
C HIS A 591 6.78 5.86 -13.69
N GLY A 592 7.02 5.86 -12.38
CA GLY A 592 7.89 4.90 -11.69
C GLY A 592 7.19 3.59 -11.33
N ALA A 593 7.93 2.74 -10.63
CA ALA A 593 7.53 1.44 -10.07
C ALA A 593 7.07 0.37 -11.07
N GLY A 594 6.89 0.68 -12.35
CA GLY A 594 6.52 -0.28 -13.40
C GLY A 594 5.10 -0.85 -13.29
N TYR A 595 4.56 -0.95 -12.08
CA TYR A 595 3.25 -1.56 -11.78
C TYR A 595 2.19 -0.55 -11.29
N LEU A 596 2.47 0.74 -11.30
CA LEU A 596 1.49 1.76 -10.96
C LEU A 596 0.51 1.98 -12.12
N GLN A 597 -0.59 2.64 -11.84
CA GLN A 597 -1.51 3.18 -12.82
C GLN A 597 -1.54 4.69 -12.64
N ASN A 598 -1.31 5.46 -13.70
CA ASN A 598 -1.33 6.91 -13.66
C ASN A 598 -2.38 7.52 -14.60
N ALA A 599 -2.75 6.83 -15.68
CA ALA A 599 -3.83 7.22 -16.58
C ALA A 599 -5.22 6.94 -15.96
N HIS A 600 -5.50 7.58 -14.82
CA HIS A 600 -6.74 7.45 -14.08
C HIS A 600 -7.41 8.82 -13.86
N ARG A 601 -8.70 8.82 -13.49
CA ARG A 601 -9.49 10.04 -13.24
C ARG A 601 -9.37 10.58 -11.82
N GLY A 602 -8.27 10.28 -11.13
CA GLY A 602 -7.99 10.78 -9.78
C GLY A 602 -6.77 11.67 -9.73
N TRP A 603 -6.55 12.31 -8.58
CA TRP A 603 -5.34 13.04 -8.29
C TRP A 603 -4.13 12.09 -8.35
N SER A 604 -3.09 12.51 -9.05
CA SER A 604 -1.90 11.68 -9.23
C SER A 604 -1.14 11.50 -7.92
N THR A 605 -0.63 10.30 -7.68
CA THR A 605 0.37 10.05 -6.64
C THR A 605 1.70 10.73 -6.96
N TYR A 606 1.90 11.07 -8.23
CA TYR A 606 2.96 11.94 -8.73
C TYR A 606 2.43 13.38 -8.80
N ASP A 607 2.12 13.95 -7.63
CA ASP A 607 1.48 15.28 -7.52
C ASP A 607 2.33 16.41 -8.11
N ARG A 608 3.66 16.37 -7.92
CA ARG A 608 4.59 17.35 -8.46
C ARG A 608 4.74 17.22 -9.96
N GLU A 609 4.84 15.99 -10.44
CA GLU A 609 4.89 15.68 -11.87
C GLU A 609 3.61 16.13 -12.57
N TYR A 610 2.43 15.84 -12.01
CA TYR A 610 1.15 16.30 -12.54
C TYR A 610 1.07 17.83 -12.62
N MET A 611 1.50 18.53 -11.57
CA MET A 611 1.55 19.98 -11.57
C MET A 611 2.59 20.53 -12.56
N PHE A 612 3.71 19.82 -12.72
CA PHE A 612 4.74 20.16 -13.71
C PHE A 612 4.26 19.94 -15.15
N ASP A 613 3.45 18.92 -15.40
CA ASP A 613 2.82 18.70 -16.70
C ASP A 613 1.89 19.88 -17.09
N ASN A 614 1.12 20.40 -16.11
CA ASN A 614 0.35 21.64 -16.30
C ASN A 614 1.26 22.85 -16.55
N PHE A 615 2.39 22.93 -15.85
CA PHE A 615 3.38 23.99 -16.04
C PHE A 615 4.02 23.96 -17.44
N LEU A 616 4.35 22.78 -17.97
CA LEU A 616 4.85 22.59 -19.34
C LEU A 616 3.78 22.93 -20.37
N ARG A 617 2.54 22.48 -20.15
CA ARG A 617 1.39 22.79 -20.99
C ARG A 617 1.19 24.30 -21.15
N ASP A 618 1.23 25.07 -20.06
CA ASP A 618 1.11 26.52 -20.07
C ASP A 618 2.22 27.24 -20.88
N ARG A 619 3.34 26.51 -21.10
CA ARG A 619 4.49 26.95 -21.88
C ARG A 619 4.52 26.42 -23.31
N GLY A 620 3.39 25.82 -23.74
CA GLY A 620 3.19 25.41 -25.13
C GLY A 620 3.70 24.03 -25.47
N TYR A 621 3.96 23.18 -24.47
CA TYR A 621 4.26 21.75 -24.69
C TYR A 621 2.97 20.93 -24.72
N TYR A 622 2.92 19.93 -25.58
CA TYR A 622 2.10 18.76 -25.35
C TYR A 622 2.76 17.88 -24.31
N VAL A 623 1.99 17.37 -23.35
CA VAL A 623 2.53 16.37 -22.40
C VAL A 623 1.67 15.11 -22.43
N LEU A 624 2.33 13.95 -22.49
CA LEU A 624 1.69 12.65 -22.50
C LEU A 624 2.22 11.82 -21.34
N ASP A 625 1.36 11.49 -20.39
CA ASP A 625 1.64 10.64 -19.24
C ASP A 625 1.09 9.24 -19.54
N VAL A 626 1.97 8.27 -19.77
CA VAL A 626 1.65 6.97 -20.37
C VAL A 626 1.62 5.85 -19.35
N ASP A 627 0.54 5.06 -19.32
CA ASP A 627 0.51 3.75 -18.67
C ASP A 627 1.00 2.68 -19.65
N TYR A 628 2.29 2.42 -19.61
CA TYR A 628 2.97 1.41 -20.42
C TYR A 628 2.73 -0.01 -19.87
N ARG A 629 3.02 -1.06 -20.64
CA ARG A 629 2.92 -2.45 -20.17
C ARG A 629 3.76 -2.68 -18.91
N GLY A 630 3.19 -3.43 -17.97
CA GLY A 630 3.62 -3.49 -16.58
C GLY A 630 2.66 -2.78 -15.63
N SER A 631 2.00 -1.69 -16.07
CA SER A 631 1.04 -0.92 -15.27
C SER A 631 -0.17 -1.75 -14.85
N SER A 632 -0.72 -1.46 -13.66
CA SER A 632 -1.90 -2.14 -13.11
C SER A 632 -3.22 -1.56 -13.66
N GLY A 633 -4.31 -2.28 -13.45
CA GLY A 633 -5.65 -1.84 -13.82
C GLY A 633 -6.13 -2.35 -15.18
N TYR A 634 -5.29 -3.06 -15.92
CA TYR A 634 -5.53 -3.49 -17.31
C TYR A 634 -5.47 -5.02 -17.47
N GLY A 635 -5.43 -5.76 -16.40
CA GLY A 635 -5.37 -7.21 -16.36
C GLY A 635 -3.96 -7.80 -16.33
N ARG A 636 -3.91 -9.13 -16.11
CA ARG A 636 -2.70 -9.92 -15.94
C ARG A 636 -1.75 -9.81 -17.13
N ASP A 637 -2.24 -9.99 -18.35
CA ASP A 637 -1.40 -10.06 -19.56
C ASP A 637 -0.74 -8.71 -19.88
N PHE A 638 -1.41 -7.60 -19.55
CA PHE A 638 -0.82 -6.27 -19.62
C PHE A 638 0.31 -6.10 -18.59
N ARG A 639 0.06 -6.53 -17.36
CA ARG A 639 1.04 -6.48 -16.27
C ARG A 639 2.27 -7.37 -16.55
N THR A 640 2.07 -8.58 -17.02
CA THR A 640 3.15 -9.54 -17.29
C THR A 640 3.85 -9.33 -18.64
N GLY A 641 3.41 -8.36 -19.44
CA GLY A 641 3.98 -8.04 -20.75
C GLY A 641 5.48 -7.69 -20.74
N ILE A 642 6.04 -7.39 -19.56
CA ILE A 642 7.46 -7.09 -19.33
C ILE A 642 8.27 -8.29 -18.83
N TYR A 643 7.68 -9.48 -18.76
CA TYR A 643 8.37 -10.67 -18.27
C TYR A 643 9.60 -10.99 -19.10
N ARG A 644 10.75 -11.16 -18.41
CA ARG A 644 12.09 -11.38 -18.94
C ARG A 644 12.67 -10.24 -19.79
N HIS A 645 11.92 -9.15 -20.01
CA HIS A 645 12.40 -8.03 -20.84
C HIS A 645 11.78 -6.70 -20.41
N MET A 646 12.22 -6.14 -19.29
CA MET A 646 12.00 -4.74 -18.96
C MET A 646 12.77 -3.86 -19.96
N GLY A 647 12.18 -2.77 -20.45
CA GLY A 647 12.72 -1.97 -21.58
C GLY A 647 12.53 -2.63 -22.95
N GLY A 648 11.53 -3.54 -23.02
CA GLY A 648 11.01 -4.15 -24.24
C GLY A 648 9.68 -3.53 -24.65
N LYS A 649 8.57 -4.21 -24.39
CA LYS A 649 7.21 -3.75 -24.75
C LYS A 649 6.81 -2.46 -24.02
N ASP A 650 7.23 -2.27 -22.80
CA ASP A 650 7.05 -1.04 -22.03
C ASP A 650 7.75 0.17 -22.69
N LEU A 651 8.98 0.00 -23.19
CA LEU A 651 9.65 1.01 -23.99
C LEU A 651 8.94 1.25 -25.34
N ASP A 652 8.52 0.18 -25.99
CA ASP A 652 7.77 0.27 -27.24
C ASP A 652 6.49 1.11 -27.08
N ASP A 653 5.75 0.95 -25.98
CA ASP A 653 4.55 1.71 -25.66
C ASP A 653 4.84 3.21 -25.48
N VAL A 654 5.96 3.54 -24.82
CA VAL A 654 6.41 4.93 -24.64
C VAL A 654 6.77 5.57 -25.99
N VAL A 655 7.48 4.85 -26.86
CA VAL A 655 7.84 5.30 -28.21
C VAL A 655 6.60 5.45 -29.09
N ASP A 656 5.66 4.52 -29.01
CA ASP A 656 4.41 4.58 -29.80
C ASP A 656 3.50 5.71 -29.29
N GLY A 657 3.57 6.07 -27.99
CA GLY A 657 2.97 7.28 -27.44
C GLY A 657 3.53 8.57 -28.05
N ALA A 658 4.85 8.65 -28.22
CA ALA A 658 5.47 9.78 -28.93
C ALA A 658 5.03 9.86 -30.40
N LYS A 659 4.95 8.72 -31.09
CA LYS A 659 4.42 8.64 -32.48
C LYS A 659 2.93 9.02 -32.55
N PHE A 660 2.15 8.65 -31.55
CA PHE A 660 0.74 9.07 -31.44
C PHE A 660 0.60 10.59 -31.40
N LEU A 661 1.48 11.29 -30.64
CA LEU A 661 1.52 12.75 -30.61
C LEU A 661 1.88 13.36 -31.96
N ILE A 662 2.88 12.81 -32.65
CA ILE A 662 3.29 13.26 -34.00
C ILE A 662 2.11 13.12 -34.97
N LYS A 663 1.50 11.94 -35.04
CA LYS A 663 0.44 11.60 -35.98
C LYS A 663 -0.85 12.40 -35.75
N ASN A 664 -1.30 12.54 -34.49
CA ASN A 664 -2.62 13.08 -34.21
C ASN A 664 -2.61 14.56 -33.84
N TYR A 665 -1.48 15.07 -33.35
CA TYR A 665 -1.38 16.46 -32.87
C TYR A 665 -0.30 17.24 -33.62
N GLN A 666 0.34 16.64 -34.66
CA GLN A 666 1.35 17.26 -35.48
C GLN A 666 2.51 17.89 -34.69
N VAL A 667 2.87 17.21 -33.59
CA VAL A 667 4.03 17.57 -32.77
C VAL A 667 5.29 17.47 -33.63
N ASN A 668 6.26 18.38 -33.41
CA ASN A 668 7.54 18.33 -34.10
C ASN A 668 8.33 17.09 -33.68
N PRO A 669 8.61 16.15 -34.61
CA PRO A 669 9.36 14.92 -34.28
C PRO A 669 10.79 15.17 -33.77
N GLU A 670 11.38 16.34 -34.13
CA GLU A 670 12.70 16.77 -33.67
C GLU A 670 12.66 17.52 -32.34
N ALA A 671 11.49 17.64 -31.69
CA ALA A 671 11.31 18.39 -30.45
C ALA A 671 10.51 17.58 -29.40
N ILE A 672 10.87 16.30 -29.23
CA ILE A 672 10.25 15.43 -28.23
C ILE A 672 11.26 15.05 -27.15
N GLY A 673 10.91 15.30 -25.88
CA GLY A 673 11.65 14.87 -24.72
C GLY A 673 10.90 13.83 -23.90
N CYS A 674 11.61 13.20 -22.95
CA CYS A 674 11.00 12.31 -21.98
C CYS A 674 11.63 12.50 -20.59
N PHE A 675 10.87 12.19 -19.54
CA PHE A 675 11.42 12.16 -18.19
C PHE A 675 10.62 11.20 -17.30
N GLY A 676 11.29 10.72 -16.25
CA GLY A 676 10.64 9.90 -15.25
C GLY A 676 11.59 9.50 -14.13
N GLY A 677 11.03 9.02 -13.03
CA GLY A 677 11.80 8.62 -11.85
C GLY A 677 11.79 7.10 -11.62
N SER A 678 12.85 6.56 -11.01
CA SER A 678 12.94 5.14 -10.65
C SER A 678 12.82 4.24 -11.89
N TYR A 679 11.78 3.42 -12.00
CA TYR A 679 11.47 2.66 -13.22
C TYR A 679 11.29 3.59 -14.42
N GLY A 680 10.63 4.74 -14.25
CA GLY A 680 10.49 5.74 -15.30
C GLY A 680 11.85 6.35 -15.70
N GLY A 681 12.78 6.52 -14.77
CA GLY A 681 14.16 6.91 -15.04
C GLY A 681 14.94 5.83 -15.80
N PHE A 682 14.72 4.56 -15.44
CA PHE A 682 15.22 3.42 -16.19
C PHE A 682 14.69 3.43 -17.64
N LEU A 683 13.38 3.57 -17.85
CA LEU A 683 12.81 3.63 -19.20
C LEU A 683 13.26 4.89 -19.96
N THR A 684 13.47 6.02 -19.29
CA THR A 684 14.07 7.21 -19.89
C THR A 684 15.47 6.90 -20.42
N LEU A 685 16.32 6.20 -19.65
CA LEU A 685 17.64 5.76 -20.13
C LEU A 685 17.51 4.82 -21.32
N MET A 686 16.63 3.81 -21.24
CA MET A 686 16.40 2.88 -22.37
C MET A 686 15.92 3.62 -23.63
N ALA A 687 15.04 4.61 -23.49
CA ALA A 687 14.56 5.45 -24.58
C ALA A 687 15.70 6.24 -25.24
N MET A 688 16.57 6.84 -24.43
CA MET A 688 17.74 7.62 -24.91
C MET A 688 18.85 6.75 -25.51
N PHE A 689 18.97 5.49 -25.09
CA PHE A 689 20.05 4.60 -25.54
C PHE A 689 19.64 3.68 -26.70
N LYS A 690 18.37 3.27 -26.78
CA LYS A 690 17.91 2.30 -27.78
C LYS A 690 17.09 2.92 -28.91
N THR A 691 16.75 4.23 -28.83
CA THR A 691 15.90 4.87 -29.85
C THR A 691 16.42 6.25 -30.23
N ASP A 692 16.02 6.73 -31.40
CA ASP A 692 16.30 8.10 -31.88
C ASP A 692 15.10 9.03 -31.72
N GLN A 693 14.04 8.56 -31.01
CA GLN A 693 12.76 9.27 -30.90
C GLN A 693 12.85 10.52 -30.02
N PHE A 694 13.73 10.51 -28.99
CA PHE A 694 13.81 11.55 -27.99
C PHE A 694 15.11 12.37 -28.12
N LYS A 695 14.97 13.71 -28.15
CA LYS A 695 16.11 14.64 -28.26
C LYS A 695 16.70 15.02 -26.91
N ALA A 696 15.89 14.93 -25.85
CA ALA A 696 16.29 15.20 -24.47
C ALA A 696 15.63 14.23 -23.51
N GLY A 697 16.37 13.72 -22.54
CA GLY A 697 15.86 12.82 -21.51
C GLY A 697 16.34 13.23 -20.12
N ALA A 698 15.44 13.23 -19.13
CA ALA A 698 15.81 13.42 -17.73
C ALA A 698 15.49 12.16 -16.92
N ALA A 699 16.53 11.41 -16.56
CA ALA A 699 16.43 10.16 -15.80
C ALA A 699 16.67 10.43 -14.30
N LEU A 700 15.59 10.29 -13.50
CA LEU A 700 15.62 10.61 -12.07
C LEU A 700 15.79 9.33 -11.28
N ARG A 701 16.84 9.24 -10.43
CA ARG A 701 17.12 8.05 -9.60
C ARG A 701 16.92 6.72 -10.33
N PRO A 702 17.55 6.56 -11.53
CA PRO A 702 17.27 5.45 -12.43
C PRO A 702 17.93 4.16 -11.98
N VAL A 703 17.26 3.02 -12.16
CA VAL A 703 17.93 1.71 -12.15
C VAL A 703 18.74 1.60 -13.45
N THR A 704 20.03 1.30 -13.35
CA THR A 704 20.93 1.17 -14.51
C THR A 704 21.36 -0.26 -14.78
N ASP A 705 21.28 -1.12 -13.74
CA ASP A 705 21.59 -2.54 -13.80
C ASP A 705 20.72 -3.34 -12.84
N TRP A 706 19.75 -4.08 -13.38
CA TRP A 706 18.79 -4.83 -12.58
C TRP A 706 19.42 -5.93 -11.72
N ALA A 707 20.59 -6.44 -12.06
CA ALA A 707 21.32 -7.38 -11.21
C ALA A 707 21.77 -6.77 -9.88
N HIS A 708 21.85 -5.44 -9.81
CA HIS A 708 22.23 -4.70 -8.60
C HIS A 708 21.03 -4.25 -7.78
N TYR A 709 19.80 -4.41 -8.27
CA TYR A 709 18.59 -4.09 -7.54
C TYR A 709 18.16 -5.25 -6.65
N HIS A 710 17.16 -5.05 -5.76
CA HIS A 710 16.79 -6.06 -4.77
C HIS A 710 15.96 -7.21 -5.36
N PRO A 711 16.10 -8.45 -4.83
CA PRO A 711 15.49 -9.65 -5.40
C PRO A 711 13.97 -9.63 -5.40
N ALA A 712 13.33 -9.10 -4.36
CA ALA A 712 11.86 -9.10 -4.23
C ALA A 712 11.12 -8.34 -5.34
N TYR A 713 11.81 -7.56 -6.16
CA TYR A 713 11.25 -6.91 -7.34
C TYR A 713 11.69 -7.59 -8.62
N THR A 714 13.00 -7.86 -8.76
CA THR A 714 13.60 -8.28 -10.03
C THR A 714 13.37 -9.73 -10.36
N VAL A 715 13.42 -10.61 -9.36
CA VAL A 715 13.36 -12.07 -9.58
C VAL A 715 12.00 -12.52 -10.11
N ASP A 716 10.93 -11.84 -9.69
CA ASP A 716 9.60 -12.11 -10.23
C ASP A 716 9.54 -11.88 -11.74
N ILE A 717 10.15 -10.78 -12.22
CA ILE A 717 10.06 -10.32 -13.60
C ILE A 717 11.16 -10.91 -14.48
N LEU A 718 12.40 -11.00 -13.99
CA LEU A 718 13.58 -11.40 -14.76
C LEU A 718 14.13 -12.79 -14.41
N ASN A 719 13.49 -13.52 -13.49
CA ASN A 719 14.04 -14.73 -12.88
C ASN A 719 15.33 -14.45 -12.06
N LEU A 720 16.02 -15.49 -11.60
CA LEU A 720 17.32 -15.32 -10.93
C LEU A 720 18.41 -15.01 -11.96
N PRO A 721 19.33 -14.04 -11.70
CA PRO A 721 20.37 -13.63 -12.67
C PRO A 721 21.24 -14.80 -13.14
N GLN A 722 21.54 -15.76 -12.26
CA GLN A 722 22.34 -16.92 -12.60
C GLN A 722 21.58 -17.98 -13.44
N LYS A 723 20.23 -17.92 -13.45
CA LYS A 723 19.37 -18.79 -14.25
C LYS A 723 19.00 -18.16 -15.61
N ASP A 724 18.91 -16.84 -15.65
CA ASP A 724 18.47 -16.09 -16.84
C ASP A 724 19.28 -14.79 -17.03
N PRO A 725 20.60 -14.88 -17.28
CA PRO A 725 21.48 -13.71 -17.39
C PRO A 725 21.11 -12.79 -18.58
N GLU A 726 20.57 -13.35 -19.66
CA GLU A 726 20.16 -12.58 -20.83
C GLU A 726 18.99 -11.65 -20.51
N ALA A 727 18.03 -12.07 -19.67
CA ALA A 727 16.94 -11.21 -19.21
C ALA A 727 17.47 -9.96 -18.51
N TYR A 728 18.52 -10.10 -17.70
CA TYR A 728 19.17 -8.98 -17.01
C TYR A 728 19.96 -8.07 -17.96
N LYS A 729 20.74 -8.65 -18.86
CA LYS A 729 21.55 -7.90 -19.81
C LYS A 729 20.67 -7.06 -20.75
N GLN A 730 19.64 -7.65 -21.35
CA GLN A 730 18.77 -6.91 -22.28
C GLN A 730 17.94 -5.84 -21.59
N SER A 731 17.64 -6.01 -20.29
CA SER A 731 16.82 -5.10 -19.48
C SER A 731 17.63 -4.00 -18.78
N SER A 732 18.96 -4.02 -18.79
CA SER A 732 19.78 -3.08 -18.01
C SER A 732 20.41 -2.02 -18.89
N PRO A 733 20.08 -0.71 -18.68
CA PRO A 733 20.56 0.40 -19.49
C PRO A 733 22.09 0.49 -19.67
N ILE A 734 22.85 0.09 -18.67
CA ILE A 734 24.33 0.18 -18.70
C ILE A 734 24.95 -0.58 -19.88
N TYR A 735 24.30 -1.63 -20.38
CA TYR A 735 24.75 -2.38 -21.56
C TYR A 735 24.43 -1.71 -22.89
N TRP A 736 23.55 -0.69 -22.87
CA TRP A 736 23.06 0.03 -24.06
C TRP A 736 23.57 1.48 -24.14
N ALA A 737 24.38 1.92 -23.18
CA ALA A 737 24.86 3.29 -23.03
C ALA A 737 25.60 3.83 -24.29
N GLU A 738 26.17 2.92 -25.12
CA GLU A 738 26.80 3.28 -26.40
C GLU A 738 25.84 3.97 -27.37
N GLY A 739 24.51 3.68 -27.26
CA GLY A 739 23.51 4.27 -28.14
C GLY A 739 23.12 5.71 -27.83
N LEU A 740 23.67 6.34 -26.77
CA LEU A 740 23.31 7.71 -26.41
C LEU A 740 23.66 8.72 -27.54
N LYS A 741 22.65 9.46 -28.01
CA LYS A 741 22.75 10.51 -29.02
C LYS A 741 22.20 11.87 -28.58
N GLY A 742 21.10 11.89 -27.88
CA GLY A 742 20.42 13.10 -27.39
C GLY A 742 21.02 13.65 -26.11
N ALA A 743 20.50 14.77 -25.63
CA ALA A 743 20.90 15.38 -24.36
C ALA A 743 20.34 14.62 -23.15
N LEU A 744 21.16 14.11 -22.25
CA LEU A 744 20.78 13.34 -21.08
C LEU A 744 21.12 14.08 -19.78
N LEU A 745 20.13 14.22 -18.91
CA LEU A 745 20.30 14.65 -17.52
C LEU A 745 20.01 13.46 -16.59
N ILE A 746 20.92 13.16 -15.68
CA ILE A 746 20.72 12.16 -14.61
C ILE A 746 20.65 12.90 -13.28
N CYS A 747 19.59 12.71 -12.52
CA CYS A 747 19.43 13.26 -11.16
C CYS A 747 19.35 12.12 -10.14
N HIS A 748 20.18 12.16 -9.06
CA HIS A 748 20.16 11.07 -8.08
C HIS A 748 20.52 11.54 -6.67
N GLY A 749 19.76 11.05 -5.68
CA GLY A 749 20.05 11.22 -4.26
C GLY A 749 21.18 10.29 -3.80
N MET A 750 22.21 10.83 -3.14
CA MET A 750 23.35 10.00 -2.72
C MET A 750 23.01 9.08 -1.54
N MET A 751 21.93 9.40 -0.79
CA MET A 751 21.41 8.57 0.33
C MET A 751 20.31 7.58 -0.10
N ASP A 752 20.17 7.35 -1.41
CA ASP A 752 19.12 6.46 -1.93
C ASP A 752 19.40 5.01 -1.52
N THR A 753 18.55 4.49 -0.62
CA THR A 753 18.57 3.11 -0.14
C THR A 753 17.63 2.17 -0.92
N ASN A 754 16.90 2.68 -1.90
CA ASN A 754 16.05 1.89 -2.79
C ASN A 754 16.78 1.59 -4.12
N VAL A 755 17.12 2.64 -4.89
CA VAL A 755 18.05 2.51 -6.03
C VAL A 755 19.37 3.12 -5.60
N ASN A 756 20.36 2.28 -5.32
CA ASN A 756 21.61 2.80 -4.77
C ASN A 756 22.31 3.76 -5.76
N PHE A 757 22.82 4.88 -5.28
CA PHE A 757 23.59 5.85 -6.08
C PHE A 757 24.76 5.20 -6.83
N GLN A 758 25.23 4.05 -6.36
CA GLN A 758 26.21 3.19 -7.06
C GLN A 758 25.80 2.91 -8.51
N ASP A 759 24.52 2.79 -8.81
CA ASP A 759 24.01 2.55 -10.17
C ASP A 759 24.38 3.72 -11.11
N THR A 760 24.11 4.96 -10.69
CA THR A 760 24.52 6.16 -11.44
C THR A 760 26.03 6.26 -11.56
N VAL A 761 26.80 5.99 -10.51
CA VAL A 761 28.28 6.04 -10.56
C VAL A 761 28.83 5.07 -11.60
N ARG A 762 28.30 3.85 -11.67
CA ARG A 762 28.70 2.85 -12.68
C ARG A 762 28.33 3.27 -14.10
N LEU A 763 27.13 3.81 -14.29
CA LEU A 763 26.72 4.32 -15.61
C LEU A 763 27.57 5.50 -16.06
N VAL A 764 27.89 6.42 -15.17
CA VAL A 764 28.82 7.56 -15.47
C VAL A 764 30.17 7.05 -15.92
N GLN A 765 30.77 6.10 -15.20
CA GLN A 765 32.05 5.51 -15.63
C GLN A 765 31.92 4.86 -17.01
N ARG A 766 30.81 4.19 -17.30
CA ARG A 766 30.57 3.58 -18.61
C ARG A 766 30.45 4.62 -19.73
N LEU A 767 29.74 5.74 -19.50
CA LEU A 767 29.62 6.84 -20.47
C LEU A 767 30.97 7.52 -20.77
N ILE A 768 31.83 7.67 -19.74
CA ILE A 768 33.20 8.21 -19.89
C ILE A 768 34.04 7.26 -20.76
N GLU A 769 34.03 5.96 -20.48
CA GLU A 769 34.76 4.94 -21.27
C GLU A 769 34.33 4.89 -22.73
N LEU A 770 33.03 5.17 -22.99
CA LEU A 770 32.43 5.24 -24.33
C LEU A 770 32.67 6.59 -25.03
N GLY A 771 33.33 7.57 -24.37
CA GLY A 771 33.56 8.90 -24.92
C GLY A 771 32.26 9.67 -25.19
N LYS A 772 31.18 9.47 -24.42
CA LYS A 772 29.93 10.20 -24.59
C LYS A 772 30.04 11.59 -23.96
N GLU A 773 29.56 12.63 -24.67
CA GLU A 773 29.68 14.03 -24.25
C GLU A 773 28.35 14.70 -23.90
N ASN A 774 27.22 14.21 -24.43
CA ASN A 774 25.91 14.87 -24.30
C ASN A 774 25.15 14.42 -23.02
N TRP A 775 25.83 14.42 -21.87
CA TRP A 775 25.21 14.04 -20.60
C TRP A 775 25.69 14.90 -19.43
N GLU A 776 24.82 15.09 -18.45
CA GLU A 776 25.11 15.77 -17.19
C GLU A 776 24.56 14.95 -16.02
N VAL A 777 25.16 15.07 -14.84
CA VAL A 777 24.67 14.47 -13.58
C VAL A 777 24.48 15.55 -12.54
N ALA A 778 23.31 15.56 -11.92
CA ALA A 778 23.03 16.33 -10.72
C ALA A 778 22.91 15.37 -9.52
N ILE A 779 23.75 15.61 -8.52
CA ILE A 779 23.79 14.80 -7.29
C ILE A 779 23.18 15.56 -6.12
N TYR A 780 22.42 14.82 -5.28
CA TYR A 780 21.73 15.38 -4.11
C TYR A 780 22.22 14.68 -2.84
N PRO A 781 23.23 15.24 -2.15
CA PRO A 781 24.01 14.52 -1.12
C PRO A 781 23.21 14.01 0.07
N VAL A 782 22.11 14.67 0.45
CA VAL A 782 21.31 14.32 1.63
C VAL A 782 19.98 13.65 1.26
N GLU A 783 19.68 13.48 -0.01
CA GLU A 783 18.39 12.97 -0.47
C GLU A 783 18.39 11.46 -0.67
N ASN A 784 17.24 10.87 -0.34
CA ASN A 784 16.91 9.46 -0.56
C ASN A 784 16.15 9.30 -1.89
N HIS A 785 15.57 8.13 -2.15
CA HIS A 785 14.81 7.81 -3.37
C HIS A 785 13.67 8.79 -3.64
N SER A 786 12.92 9.19 -2.63
CA SER A 786 11.99 10.32 -2.67
C SER A 786 12.63 11.49 -1.93
N PHE A 787 12.81 12.60 -2.61
CA PHE A 787 13.41 13.79 -2.03
C PHE A 787 12.54 14.33 -0.89
N ARG A 788 13.20 14.82 0.16
CA ARG A 788 12.53 15.35 1.36
C ARG A 788 12.50 16.87 1.39
N THR A 789 13.51 17.51 0.77
CA THR A 789 13.62 18.96 0.84
C THR A 789 13.04 19.63 -0.40
N THR A 790 12.27 20.68 -0.18
CA THR A 790 11.71 21.50 -1.27
C THR A 790 12.79 22.09 -2.18
N SER A 791 13.96 22.43 -1.60
CA SER A 791 15.09 22.98 -2.36
C SER A 791 15.68 21.97 -3.35
N SER A 792 15.79 20.69 -2.96
CA SER A 792 16.27 19.63 -3.85
C SER A 792 15.28 19.37 -4.98
N TRP A 793 13.99 19.29 -4.69
CA TRP A 793 12.95 19.19 -5.70
C TRP A 793 12.99 20.37 -6.67
N LEU A 794 13.16 21.59 -6.16
CA LEU A 794 13.20 22.80 -7.00
C LEU A 794 14.41 22.82 -7.91
N ASP A 795 15.60 22.44 -7.43
CA ASP A 795 16.81 22.36 -8.26
C ASP A 795 16.65 21.28 -9.34
N GLU A 796 16.14 20.10 -9.00
CA GLU A 796 15.90 19.00 -9.96
C GLU A 796 14.99 19.47 -11.11
N TYR A 797 13.83 20.06 -10.80
CA TYR A 797 12.86 20.46 -11.82
C TYR A 797 13.28 21.71 -12.61
N ARG A 798 14.09 22.58 -12.03
CA ARG A 798 14.74 23.68 -12.79
C ARG A 798 15.72 23.14 -13.84
N ARG A 799 16.47 22.09 -13.50
CA ARG A 799 17.38 21.43 -14.46
C ARG A 799 16.62 20.72 -15.57
N ILE A 800 15.56 20.00 -15.23
CA ILE A 800 14.68 19.34 -16.20
C ILE A 800 14.07 20.36 -17.15
N PHE A 801 13.51 21.44 -16.63
CA PHE A 801 12.92 22.50 -17.43
C PHE A 801 13.96 23.17 -18.34
N LYS A 802 15.16 23.48 -17.81
CA LYS A 802 16.28 24.03 -18.60
C LYS A 802 16.69 23.06 -19.73
N LEU A 803 16.78 21.77 -19.46
CA LEU A 803 17.08 20.75 -20.46
C LEU A 803 16.08 20.80 -21.63
N PHE A 804 14.79 20.84 -21.33
CA PHE A 804 13.73 20.87 -22.35
C PHE A 804 13.70 22.20 -23.12
N GLU A 805 13.79 23.35 -22.44
CA GLU A 805 13.83 24.65 -23.13
C GLU A 805 15.04 24.75 -24.08
N THR A 806 16.19 24.23 -23.67
CA THR A 806 17.41 24.31 -24.49
C THR A 806 17.39 23.39 -25.72
N ASN A 807 16.81 22.20 -25.58
CA ASN A 807 16.93 21.15 -26.61
C ASN A 807 15.66 20.95 -27.45
N LEU A 808 14.47 21.38 -26.98
CA LEU A 808 13.21 21.12 -27.67
C LEU A 808 12.58 22.37 -28.31
N LYS A 809 12.90 23.60 -27.85
CA LYS A 809 12.32 24.83 -28.43
C LYS A 809 13.23 25.54 -29.44
N GLY A 810 14.46 25.10 -29.58
CA GLY A 810 15.42 25.76 -30.47
C GLY A 810 15.87 27.14 -29.94
N LYS A 811 17.03 27.58 -30.38
CA LYS A 811 17.51 28.97 -30.15
C LYS A 811 16.75 29.94 -31.06
#